data_b5b88575e81dc287c89d3bd5bc45aca3
#
_entry.id   b5b88575e81dc287c89d3bd5bc45aca3
#
_cell.length_a   1.000
_cell.length_b   1.000
_cell.length_c   1.000
_cell.angle_alpha   90.00
_cell.angle_beta   90.00
_cell.angle_gamma   90.00
#
_symmetry.space_group_name_H-M   'P 1'
#
loop_
_entity.id
_entity.type
_entity.pdbx_description
1 polymer ?
#
loop_
_entity_poly.entity_id
_entity_poly.type
_entity_poly.pdbx_seq_one_letter_code
_entity_poly.pdbx_strand_id
1 'polypeptide(L)'
;MKKLFLFALFAALCCSCTESGTDDDPDQGQNDYSNVEVTGISLNYHDLTFSSAGGEKTVAVSISLVSDSGHYIEPEWKLTGGASWCTPSRTSGVSSNVVTFTASENNSDQERNATFTFSCGRHSQNLVVTQKSSGSLTVTTSKIEMGAAGGEAVIEVMAEIDYTYEIDSKCKGWITYKGTRAVQTSRLVFDVAANSGKEKREGRITIRGGGRTETVTIYQAGETPTIVLTQNKYEVSAAGETIKVEINSNVDFTVSIPSSASWIEETGTRAFSTHTKYFTISPNTTTSSRSAEITFKNTTYNLTEKVVVNQAELSISTITVHVPKKGTLAAVLDEKGLNAETIVSLKITGELNDEDFITIRSMTNLKDLDLSEVNLPILFEKVFHENKKIEKIILPSTLTTIGQYAFYDCTSLQTVTFEKGSRLKTIEESAFEDCTALTSIEIPASVERIEDRAFKGCSKLATVTFEKGLQLKTIENSTFEDCTALTSIEIPASVEMIGQYAFNDCTSLHTVTFEKGSKLKTIGSDVFLNCTSLTMIEIPASVETIEDQAFEGCSLLATVTFEKGSQLKTVDGFSNCTALTTVDMSACTQVTRIEYRAFYEDSKLQLFKIGTRTPPSCGRNVFTGINSYSVLKVPAGCVDAYKNATGWKEFTTISELDE
;
A
#
# COMPACT_ATOMS: atom_id res chain seq x y z
N MET A 1 44.56 18.38 -20.69
CA MET A 1 45.50 17.61 -21.46
C MET A 1 45.39 16.11 -21.11
N LYS A 2 45.09 15.31 -22.16
CA LYS A 2 45.23 13.83 -22.24
C LYS A 2 44.43 12.98 -21.25
N LYS A 3 43.27 12.42 -21.62
CA LYS A 3 43.16 11.10 -22.29
C LYS A 3 41.85 11.00 -23.06
N LEU A 4 41.90 11.36 -24.29
CA LEU A 4 41.06 10.86 -25.35
C LEU A 4 41.90 9.78 -26.00
N PHE A 5 41.42 8.60 -26.19
CA PHE A 5 41.77 7.50 -27.05
C PHE A 5 41.50 6.16 -26.38
N LEU A 6 40.40 5.53 -26.75
CA LEU A 6 40.38 4.16 -27.30
C LEU A 6 38.89 3.69 -27.43
N PHE A 7 38.23 4.17 -28.45
CA PHE A 7 37.01 3.51 -28.95
C PHE A 7 36.95 3.73 -30.47
N ALA A 8 37.84 3.11 -31.18
CA ALA A 8 37.75 2.98 -32.63
C ALA A 8 38.64 1.84 -33.05
N LEU A 9 38.14 0.60 -33.00
CA LEU A 9 38.58 -0.50 -33.83
C LEU A 9 37.67 -1.72 -33.57
N PHE A 10 36.52 -1.79 -34.21
CA PHE A 10 35.81 -3.01 -34.58
C PHE A 10 34.55 -2.65 -35.41
N ALA A 11 34.80 -1.91 -36.48
CA ALA A 11 33.81 -1.70 -37.50
C ALA A 11 34.52 -1.65 -38.85
N ALA A 12 35.04 -2.79 -39.32
CA ALA A 12 35.40 -2.99 -40.71
C ALA A 12 35.67 -4.47 -40.92
N LEU A 13 34.65 -5.23 -41.26
CA LEU A 13 34.73 -6.39 -42.18
C LEU A 13 33.29 -6.82 -42.51
N CYS A 14 32.68 -6.13 -43.41
CA CYS A 14 31.64 -6.64 -44.27
C CYS A 14 31.69 -5.77 -45.54
N CYS A 15 32.45 -6.18 -46.49
CA CYS A 15 32.29 -5.66 -47.84
C CYS A 15 32.49 -6.79 -48.85
N SER A 16 31.41 -6.99 -49.59
CA SER A 16 31.37 -7.48 -50.97
C SER A 16 31.93 -8.85 -51.32
N CYS A 17 31.00 -9.70 -51.80
CA CYS A 17 31.23 -10.42 -53.03
C CYS A 17 29.97 -10.38 -53.88
N THR A 18 30.16 -9.85 -55.06
CA THR A 18 29.24 -9.79 -56.18
C THR A 18 29.14 -11.16 -56.84
N GLU A 19 28.03 -11.35 -57.51
CA GLU A 19 27.61 -12.44 -58.40
C GLU A 19 28.60 -12.87 -59.42
N SER A 20 28.63 -14.16 -59.76
CA SER A 20 28.33 -14.64 -61.14
C SER A 20 28.47 -16.17 -61.26
N GLY A 21 27.49 -16.77 -61.88
CA GLY A 21 27.67 -17.82 -62.89
C GLY A 21 27.41 -19.27 -62.53
N THR A 22 26.23 -19.70 -62.85
CA THR A 22 25.81 -20.92 -63.61
C THR A 22 26.62 -22.22 -63.46
N ASP A 23 26.00 -23.29 -63.15
CA ASP A 23 25.60 -24.48 -63.89
C ASP A 23 25.50 -25.74 -63.02
N ASP A 24 24.40 -26.41 -63.24
CA ASP A 24 23.99 -27.79 -63.15
C ASP A 24 24.96 -28.87 -62.66
N ASP A 25 24.60 -29.70 -61.68
CA ASP A 25 24.07 -31.06 -61.80
C ASP A 25 23.83 -31.73 -60.42
N PRO A 26 22.92 -32.69 -60.28
CA PRO A 26 22.37 -33.13 -59.04
C PRO A 26 23.16 -34.34 -58.46
N ASP A 27 23.56 -34.27 -57.26
CA ASP A 27 23.83 -35.50 -56.52
C ASP A 27 23.23 -35.44 -55.11
N GLN A 28 22.41 -36.43 -54.80
CA GLN A 28 21.72 -36.64 -53.57
C GLN A 28 22.72 -37.04 -52.47
N GLY A 29 23.10 -36.10 -51.66
CA GLY A 29 23.72 -36.35 -50.36
C GLY A 29 22.84 -35.82 -49.28
N GLN A 30 22.06 -36.66 -48.61
CA GLN A 30 21.40 -36.35 -47.34
C GLN A 30 22.49 -35.89 -46.36
N ASN A 31 22.72 -34.60 -46.27
CA ASN A 31 23.52 -34.03 -45.20
C ASN A 31 22.72 -34.08 -43.90
N ASP A 32 23.15 -35.01 -43.05
CA ASP A 32 22.66 -35.11 -41.67
C ASP A 32 23.18 -33.90 -40.89
N TYR A 33 22.32 -32.88 -40.71
CA TYR A 33 22.62 -31.65 -39.97
C TYR A 33 22.47 -31.81 -38.43
N SER A 34 22.51 -33.04 -37.91
CA SER A 34 22.12 -33.36 -36.54
C SER A 34 23.21 -33.23 -35.48
N ASN A 35 24.43 -32.79 -35.81
CA ASN A 35 25.60 -32.85 -34.89
C ASN A 35 26.22 -31.48 -34.57
N VAL A 36 25.40 -30.45 -34.21
CA VAL A 36 25.91 -29.26 -33.57
C VAL A 36 25.52 -29.29 -32.10
N GLU A 37 26.49 -29.43 -31.21
CA GLU A 37 26.24 -29.31 -29.79
C GLU A 37 26.48 -27.86 -29.34
N VAL A 38 25.42 -27.24 -28.79
CA VAL A 38 25.56 -25.96 -28.09
C VAL A 38 26.24 -26.24 -26.76
N THR A 39 27.44 -25.71 -26.57
CA THR A 39 28.19 -25.86 -25.33
C THR A 39 28.05 -24.71 -24.36
N GLY A 40 27.46 -23.61 -24.80
CA GLY A 40 27.16 -22.48 -23.92
C GLY A 40 26.50 -21.31 -24.62
N ILE A 41 25.88 -20.48 -23.82
CA ILE A 41 25.44 -19.14 -24.16
C ILE A 41 26.05 -18.17 -23.14
N SER A 42 26.61 -17.07 -23.61
CA SER A 42 27.23 -16.07 -22.74
C SER A 42 26.78 -14.66 -23.13
N LEU A 43 26.73 -13.79 -22.14
CA LEU A 43 26.43 -12.39 -22.27
C LEU A 43 27.65 -11.56 -21.87
N ASN A 44 27.88 -10.44 -22.56
CA ASN A 44 28.97 -9.53 -22.18
C ASN A 44 28.64 -8.73 -20.91
N TYR A 45 27.37 -8.67 -20.52
CA TYR A 45 26.86 -8.09 -19.27
C TYR A 45 25.81 -9.02 -18.67
N HIS A 46 25.83 -9.22 -17.36
CA HIS A 46 24.79 -9.95 -16.62
C HIS A 46 23.81 -8.99 -15.95
N ASP A 47 24.18 -7.74 -15.84
CA ASP A 47 23.34 -6.68 -15.30
C ASP A 47 23.43 -5.43 -16.20
N LEU A 48 22.30 -4.75 -16.37
CA LEU A 48 22.18 -3.43 -16.98
C LEU A 48 21.51 -2.48 -16.02
N THR A 49 22.12 -1.33 -15.77
CA THR A 49 21.49 -0.30 -14.96
C THR A 49 21.12 0.90 -15.83
N PHE A 50 19.85 1.28 -15.89
CA PHE A 50 19.37 2.50 -16.50
C PHE A 50 19.20 3.60 -15.46
N SER A 51 19.38 4.84 -15.87
CA SER A 51 18.90 5.99 -15.09
C SER A 51 17.36 6.03 -15.12
N SER A 52 16.77 6.86 -14.28
CA SER A 52 15.32 7.10 -14.29
C SER A 52 14.79 7.57 -15.65
N ALA A 53 15.55 8.34 -16.41
CA ALA A 53 15.17 8.79 -17.74
C ALA A 53 15.04 7.66 -18.77
N GLY A 54 15.49 6.46 -18.44
CA GLY A 54 15.49 5.34 -19.37
C GLY A 54 16.59 5.46 -20.43
N GLY A 55 16.24 5.17 -21.68
CA GLY A 55 17.15 5.21 -22.80
C GLY A 55 17.48 3.81 -23.35
N GLU A 56 18.59 3.71 -24.06
CA GLU A 56 18.97 2.47 -24.73
C GLU A 56 20.32 1.94 -24.24
N LYS A 57 20.42 0.62 -24.10
CA LYS A 57 21.66 -0.10 -23.81
C LYS A 57 21.70 -1.41 -24.56
N THR A 58 22.89 -1.86 -24.91
CA THR A 58 23.10 -3.05 -25.72
C THR A 58 23.77 -4.17 -24.95
N VAL A 59 23.37 -5.39 -25.24
CA VAL A 59 23.98 -6.62 -24.73
C VAL A 59 24.37 -7.49 -25.91
N ALA A 60 25.63 -7.91 -25.94
CA ALA A 60 26.09 -8.89 -26.90
C ALA A 60 25.85 -10.30 -26.37
N VAL A 61 25.21 -11.12 -27.18
CA VAL A 61 24.95 -12.54 -26.95
C VAL A 61 25.91 -13.33 -27.78
N SER A 62 26.63 -14.26 -27.17
CA SER A 62 27.57 -15.17 -27.87
C SER A 62 27.17 -16.61 -27.59
N ILE A 63 27.15 -17.43 -28.64
CA ILE A 63 26.89 -18.87 -28.55
C ILE A 63 28.19 -19.60 -28.77
N SER A 64 28.52 -20.52 -27.87
CA SER A 64 29.64 -21.43 -28.01
C SER A 64 29.15 -22.75 -28.59
N LEU A 65 29.79 -23.20 -29.65
CA LEU A 65 29.46 -24.39 -30.40
C LEU A 65 30.65 -25.33 -30.49
N VAL A 66 30.41 -26.63 -30.49
CA VAL A 66 31.31 -27.64 -30.96
C VAL A 66 30.69 -28.36 -32.14
N SER A 67 31.39 -28.39 -33.27
CA SER A 67 30.94 -29.04 -34.50
C SER A 67 32.09 -29.85 -35.09
N ASP A 68 31.78 -31.06 -35.49
CA ASP A 68 32.77 -31.97 -36.12
C ASP A 68 32.91 -31.75 -37.65
N SER A 69 32.12 -30.88 -38.26
CA SER A 69 32.15 -30.59 -39.69
C SER A 69 31.84 -29.10 -39.98
N GLY A 70 32.50 -28.53 -40.93
CA GLY A 70 32.52 -27.09 -41.23
C GLY A 70 31.24 -26.47 -41.83
N HIS A 71 30.12 -27.18 -41.89
CA HIS A 71 28.83 -26.66 -42.31
C HIS A 71 27.76 -27.07 -41.31
N TYR A 72 27.10 -26.08 -40.73
CA TYR A 72 26.02 -26.28 -39.75
C TYR A 72 24.95 -25.22 -39.85
N ILE A 73 23.71 -25.54 -39.39
CA ILE A 73 22.64 -24.57 -39.15
C ILE A 73 22.95 -23.93 -37.81
N GLU A 74 23.09 -22.63 -37.79
CA GLU A 74 23.34 -21.89 -36.55
C GLU A 74 22.12 -22.00 -35.62
N PRO A 75 22.32 -22.45 -34.37
CA PRO A 75 21.22 -22.61 -33.44
C PRO A 75 20.62 -21.24 -33.06
N GLU A 76 19.31 -21.22 -32.99
CA GLU A 76 18.56 -20.04 -32.56
C GLU A 76 18.55 -19.93 -31.03
N TRP A 77 18.92 -18.77 -30.53
CA TRP A 77 18.66 -18.42 -29.13
C TRP A 77 17.33 -17.67 -29.00
N LYS A 78 16.70 -17.80 -27.82
CA LYS A 78 15.44 -17.14 -27.46
C LYS A 78 15.61 -16.31 -26.20
N LEU A 79 14.88 -15.20 -26.16
CA LEU A 79 14.82 -14.29 -25.04
C LEU A 79 13.40 -14.32 -24.47
N THR A 80 13.30 -14.58 -23.17
CA THR A 80 12.03 -14.61 -22.42
C THR A 80 12.13 -13.76 -21.17
N GLY A 81 11.02 -13.48 -20.54
CA GLY A 81 10.95 -12.64 -19.34
C GLY A 81 10.84 -11.15 -19.65
N GLY A 82 11.26 -10.33 -18.70
CA GLY A 82 11.24 -8.86 -18.81
C GLY A 82 10.00 -8.22 -18.20
N ALA A 83 9.85 -6.93 -18.44
CA ALA A 83 8.73 -6.12 -17.97
C ALA A 83 8.36 -5.09 -19.04
N SER A 84 7.13 -4.60 -19.00
CA SER A 84 6.57 -3.68 -20.00
C SER A 84 7.35 -2.36 -20.16
N TRP A 85 8.11 -1.98 -19.17
CA TRP A 85 8.92 -0.75 -19.17
C TRP A 85 10.31 -0.93 -19.82
N CYS A 86 10.73 -2.17 -20.10
CA CYS A 86 12.02 -2.48 -20.72
C CYS A 86 11.79 -3.46 -21.87
N THR A 87 11.98 -2.98 -23.09
CA THR A 87 11.70 -3.76 -24.30
C THR A 87 12.97 -4.09 -25.05
N PRO A 88 13.22 -5.36 -25.38
CA PRO A 88 14.32 -5.76 -26.23
C PRO A 88 14.00 -5.51 -27.71
N SER A 89 15.02 -5.17 -28.49
CA SER A 89 14.89 -4.98 -29.95
C SER A 89 14.55 -6.26 -30.71
N ARG A 90 14.80 -7.40 -30.11
CA ARG A 90 14.49 -8.74 -30.62
C ARG A 90 14.39 -9.76 -29.51
N THR A 91 13.59 -10.79 -29.72
CA THR A 91 13.36 -11.89 -28.75
C THR A 91 13.96 -13.22 -29.19
N SER A 92 14.64 -13.23 -30.34
CA SER A 92 15.43 -14.37 -30.80
C SER A 92 16.51 -13.91 -31.80
N GLY A 93 17.44 -14.80 -32.10
CA GLY A 93 18.46 -14.58 -33.10
C GLY A 93 19.30 -15.81 -33.28
N VAL A 94 20.06 -15.85 -34.37
CA VAL A 94 21.03 -16.89 -34.68
C VAL A 94 22.46 -16.37 -34.47
N SER A 95 23.40 -17.22 -34.13
CA SER A 95 24.81 -16.82 -33.88
C SER A 95 24.97 -15.76 -32.78
N SER A 96 26.18 -15.21 -32.72
CA SER A 96 26.48 -14.05 -31.85
C SER A 96 25.79 -12.81 -32.38
N ASN A 97 25.04 -12.13 -31.51
CA ASN A 97 24.18 -11.01 -31.89
C ASN A 97 24.18 -9.92 -30.80
N VAL A 98 23.66 -8.75 -31.16
CA VAL A 98 23.49 -7.64 -30.22
C VAL A 98 22.00 -7.40 -30.03
N VAL A 99 21.57 -7.32 -28.78
CA VAL A 99 20.20 -6.96 -28.40
C VAL A 99 20.23 -5.59 -27.73
N THR A 100 19.46 -4.66 -28.27
CA THR A 100 19.25 -3.35 -27.64
C THR A 100 18.05 -3.44 -26.72
N PHE A 101 18.22 -3.01 -25.49
CA PHE A 101 17.17 -2.87 -24.50
C PHE A 101 16.81 -1.40 -24.38
N THR A 102 15.56 -1.06 -24.63
CA THR A 102 15.03 0.29 -24.51
C THR A 102 14.17 0.35 -23.25
N ALA A 103 14.58 1.17 -22.29
CA ALA A 103 13.82 1.40 -21.07
C ALA A 103 13.02 2.69 -21.17
N SER A 104 11.73 2.65 -20.89
CA SER A 104 10.90 3.85 -20.73
C SER A 104 11.27 4.60 -19.44
N GLU A 105 10.89 5.87 -19.35
CA GLU A 105 11.12 6.67 -18.15
C GLU A 105 10.49 6.03 -16.90
N ASN A 106 11.21 6.05 -15.78
CA ASN A 106 10.73 5.64 -14.46
C ASN A 106 10.42 6.88 -13.62
N ASN A 107 9.16 7.27 -13.59
CA ASN A 107 8.70 8.45 -12.84
C ASN A 107 8.30 8.12 -11.40
N SER A 108 8.52 6.87 -10.95
CA SER A 108 8.26 6.47 -9.57
C SER A 108 9.46 6.76 -8.66
N ASP A 109 9.20 6.81 -7.37
CA ASP A 109 10.20 6.91 -6.31
C ASP A 109 10.90 5.57 -6.01
N GLN A 110 10.45 4.48 -6.66
CA GLN A 110 11.00 3.15 -6.49
C GLN A 110 11.88 2.73 -7.66
N GLU A 111 12.99 2.10 -7.34
CA GLU A 111 13.81 1.37 -8.30
C GLU A 111 12.99 0.18 -8.83
N ARG A 112 13.09 -0.13 -10.12
CA ARG A 112 12.40 -1.27 -10.70
C ARG A 112 13.36 -2.19 -11.42
N ASN A 113 13.09 -3.49 -11.33
CA ASN A 113 13.92 -4.54 -11.87
C ASN A 113 13.14 -5.41 -12.86
N ALA A 114 13.83 -5.93 -13.84
CA ALA A 114 13.31 -6.92 -14.77
C ALA A 114 14.39 -7.96 -15.06
N THR A 115 14.01 -9.21 -15.14
CA THR A 115 14.93 -10.28 -15.51
C THR A 115 14.56 -10.82 -16.88
N PHE A 116 15.55 -10.89 -17.75
CA PHE A 116 15.46 -11.50 -19.06
C PHE A 116 16.30 -12.76 -19.08
N THR A 117 15.79 -13.82 -19.65
CA THR A 117 16.50 -15.10 -19.77
C THR A 117 16.78 -15.37 -21.25
N PHE A 118 18.05 -15.42 -21.61
CA PHE A 118 18.53 -15.88 -22.89
C PHE A 118 18.74 -17.40 -22.83
N SER A 119 18.20 -18.14 -23.78
CA SER A 119 18.31 -19.60 -23.81
C SER A 119 18.66 -20.09 -25.22
N CYS A 120 19.53 -21.09 -25.29
CA CYS A 120 19.90 -21.80 -26.51
C CYS A 120 20.12 -23.27 -26.17
N GLY A 121 19.33 -24.16 -26.72
CA GLY A 121 19.31 -25.55 -26.33
C GLY A 121 19.04 -25.73 -24.83
N ARG A 122 19.88 -26.41 -24.11
CA ARG A 122 19.80 -26.63 -22.65
C ARG A 122 20.48 -25.55 -21.80
N HIS A 123 21.12 -24.57 -22.45
CA HIS A 123 21.89 -23.52 -21.77
C HIS A 123 21.07 -22.24 -21.66
N SER A 124 21.18 -21.57 -20.54
CA SER A 124 20.54 -20.27 -20.33
C SER A 124 21.41 -19.32 -19.53
N GLN A 125 21.20 -18.02 -19.75
CA GLN A 125 21.85 -16.93 -19.01
C GLN A 125 20.79 -15.86 -18.69
N ASN A 126 20.85 -15.36 -17.48
CA ASN A 126 19.98 -14.29 -17.04
C ASN A 126 20.69 -12.94 -17.17
N LEU A 127 19.93 -11.96 -17.62
CA LEU A 127 20.27 -10.55 -17.59
C LEU A 127 19.32 -9.85 -16.63
N VAL A 128 19.85 -9.27 -15.60
CA VAL A 128 19.07 -8.42 -14.69
C VAL A 128 19.14 -6.98 -15.18
N VAL A 129 17.99 -6.39 -15.41
CA VAL A 129 17.87 -4.98 -15.81
C VAL A 129 17.30 -4.20 -14.65
N THR A 130 18.08 -3.30 -14.10
CA THR A 130 17.70 -2.40 -13.03
C THR A 130 17.48 -1.00 -13.60
N GLN A 131 16.38 -0.37 -13.27
CA GLN A 131 16.22 1.05 -13.55
C GLN A 131 16.05 1.84 -12.27
N LYS A 132 16.95 2.79 -12.08
CA LYS A 132 16.90 3.67 -10.92
C LYS A 132 15.56 4.41 -10.87
N SER A 133 15.10 4.69 -9.67
CA SER A 133 14.01 5.62 -9.42
C SER A 133 14.32 6.99 -10.03
N SER A 134 13.30 7.78 -10.29
CA SER A 134 13.51 9.20 -10.58
C SER A 134 14.17 9.80 -9.34
N GLY A 135 15.46 9.87 -9.30
CA GLY A 135 16.22 10.38 -8.15
C GLY A 135 15.63 11.70 -7.69
N SER A 136 15.71 12.00 -6.43
CA SER A 136 15.15 13.21 -5.85
C SER A 136 15.74 14.44 -6.54
N LEU A 137 14.88 15.29 -7.06
CA LEU A 137 15.20 16.68 -7.37
C LEU A 137 14.37 17.53 -6.44
N THR A 138 15.00 18.16 -5.47
CA THR A 138 14.34 19.07 -4.54
C THR A 138 15.19 20.32 -4.35
N VAL A 139 14.54 21.41 -4.02
CA VAL A 139 15.20 22.64 -3.61
C VAL A 139 14.90 22.90 -2.14
N THR A 140 15.88 23.41 -1.40
CA THR A 140 15.70 23.73 0.02
C THR A 140 14.74 24.89 0.26
N THR A 141 14.44 25.66 -0.78
CA THR A 141 13.46 26.74 -0.73
C THR A 141 12.72 26.92 -2.05
N SER A 142 11.43 27.17 -1.99
CA SER A 142 10.60 27.58 -3.15
C SER A 142 10.45 29.10 -3.25
N LYS A 143 10.91 29.83 -2.23
CA LYS A 143 10.78 31.28 -2.14
C LYS A 143 12.05 31.87 -1.50
N ILE A 144 12.61 32.88 -2.17
CA ILE A 144 13.70 33.72 -1.62
C ILE A 144 13.18 35.13 -1.56
N GLU A 145 13.26 35.77 -0.41
CA GLU A 145 12.91 37.15 -0.22
C GLU A 145 14.14 37.99 0.08
N MET A 146 14.24 39.13 -0.56
CA MET A 146 15.40 40.01 -0.47
C MET A 146 14.97 41.44 -0.20
N GLY A 147 15.81 42.16 0.53
CA GLY A 147 15.66 43.61 0.69
C GLY A 147 15.85 44.35 -0.60
N ALA A 148 15.44 45.63 -0.61
CA ALA A 148 15.55 46.52 -1.78
C ALA A 148 17.00 46.64 -2.33
N ALA A 149 18.01 46.54 -1.49
CA ALA A 149 19.42 46.60 -1.89
C ALA A 149 19.86 45.44 -2.80
N GLY A 150 19.10 44.32 -2.88
CA GLY A 150 19.50 43.14 -3.60
C GLY A 150 20.64 42.38 -2.92
N GLY A 151 21.41 41.63 -3.70
CA GLY A 151 22.53 40.82 -3.21
C GLY A 151 22.52 39.41 -3.80
N GLU A 152 23.17 38.46 -3.13
CA GLU A 152 23.26 37.09 -3.60
C GLU A 152 22.04 36.29 -3.15
N ALA A 153 21.33 35.65 -4.10
CA ALA A 153 20.31 34.62 -3.87
C ALA A 153 20.94 33.25 -4.08
N VAL A 154 20.85 32.40 -3.07
CA VAL A 154 21.43 31.07 -3.11
C VAL A 154 20.31 30.03 -3.11
N ILE A 155 20.33 29.15 -4.09
CA ILE A 155 19.44 28.00 -4.20
C ILE A 155 20.27 26.74 -3.98
N GLU A 156 19.99 26.01 -2.94
CA GLU A 156 20.58 24.69 -2.73
C GLU A 156 19.69 23.64 -3.38
N VAL A 157 20.29 22.92 -4.34
CA VAL A 157 19.62 21.87 -5.10
C VAL A 157 20.12 20.51 -4.61
N MET A 158 19.24 19.73 -4.04
CA MET A 158 19.50 18.34 -3.69
C MET A 158 19.00 17.49 -4.84
N ALA A 159 19.93 16.93 -5.61
CA ALA A 159 19.60 16.12 -6.78
C ALA A 159 20.55 14.91 -6.89
N GLU A 160 19.95 13.75 -7.11
CA GLU A 160 20.68 12.53 -7.48
C GLU A 160 20.73 12.33 -9.00
N ILE A 161 20.29 13.34 -9.75
CA ILE A 161 20.17 13.36 -11.21
C ILE A 161 20.76 14.66 -11.77
N ASP A 162 21.16 14.62 -13.04
CA ASP A 162 21.55 15.84 -13.76
C ASP A 162 20.34 16.77 -13.93
N TYR A 163 20.57 18.06 -13.72
CA TYR A 163 19.53 19.07 -13.86
C TYR A 163 20.04 20.32 -14.56
N THR A 164 19.10 21.11 -15.07
CA THR A 164 19.31 22.41 -15.71
C THR A 164 18.49 23.46 -14.99
N TYR A 165 18.86 24.74 -15.12
CA TYR A 165 18.05 25.83 -14.61
C TYR A 165 17.73 26.83 -15.72
N GLU A 166 16.61 27.54 -15.54
CA GLU A 166 16.17 28.62 -16.45
C GLU A 166 15.68 29.80 -15.63
N ILE A 167 16.18 31.01 -15.96
CA ILE A 167 15.70 32.28 -15.40
C ILE A 167 14.58 32.79 -16.31
N ASP A 168 13.40 33.10 -15.77
CA ASP A 168 12.29 33.67 -16.54
C ASP A 168 12.76 34.92 -17.29
N SER A 169 12.37 35.01 -18.55
CA SER A 169 12.77 36.10 -19.47
C SER A 169 12.48 37.48 -18.92
N LYS A 170 11.42 37.65 -18.12
CA LYS A 170 10.99 38.91 -17.51
C LYS A 170 11.91 39.42 -16.40
N CYS A 171 12.73 38.54 -15.83
CA CYS A 171 13.62 38.91 -14.72
C CYS A 171 15.13 38.79 -15.05
N LYS A 172 15.48 38.36 -16.26
CA LYS A 172 16.89 38.30 -16.73
C LYS A 172 17.64 39.65 -16.68
N GLY A 173 16.92 40.78 -16.61
CA GLY A 173 17.53 42.10 -16.47
C GLY A 173 17.99 42.44 -15.04
N TRP A 174 17.62 41.68 -14.04
CA TRP A 174 17.94 41.96 -12.64
C TRP A 174 18.28 40.73 -11.81
N ILE A 175 18.14 39.50 -12.35
CA ILE A 175 18.66 38.27 -11.81
C ILE A 175 19.68 37.72 -12.79
N THR A 176 20.91 37.52 -12.34
CA THR A 176 22.00 36.96 -13.14
C THR A 176 22.69 35.83 -12.42
N TYR A 177 23.03 34.78 -13.16
CA TYR A 177 23.73 33.64 -12.59
C TYR A 177 25.22 33.97 -12.37
N LYS A 178 25.72 33.66 -11.17
CA LYS A 178 27.09 34.02 -10.75
C LYS A 178 28.10 32.90 -10.84
N GLY A 179 27.68 31.64 -10.84
CA GLY A 179 28.63 30.50 -10.94
C GLY A 179 28.45 29.37 -9.97
N THR A 180 29.22 28.31 -10.17
CA THR A 180 29.08 26.98 -9.53
C THR A 180 30.26 26.56 -8.67
N ARG A 181 30.10 25.56 -7.80
CA ARG A 181 30.74 24.22 -7.87
C ARG A 181 30.43 23.33 -6.69
N ALA A 182 30.03 22.09 -6.92
CA ALA A 182 30.71 20.80 -6.69
C ALA A 182 29.72 19.63 -6.54
N VAL A 183 30.19 18.43 -6.70
CA VAL A 183 29.51 17.14 -6.78
C VAL A 183 28.71 16.82 -5.51
N GLN A 184 27.43 16.46 -5.67
CA GLN A 184 26.43 15.94 -4.71
C GLN A 184 25.49 16.92 -3.97
N THR A 185 25.85 18.15 -3.77
CA THR A 185 24.93 19.25 -3.43
C THR A 185 25.33 20.45 -4.25
N SER A 186 24.55 20.79 -5.27
CA SER A 186 24.89 21.93 -6.11
C SER A 186 24.23 23.18 -5.56
N ARG A 187 25.07 24.15 -5.30
CA ARG A 187 24.66 25.47 -4.86
C ARG A 187 24.62 26.41 -6.06
N LEU A 188 23.43 26.82 -6.47
CA LEU A 188 23.25 27.84 -7.53
C LEU A 188 23.24 29.22 -6.89
N VAL A 189 24.12 30.11 -7.33
CA VAL A 189 24.22 31.48 -6.82
C VAL A 189 23.81 32.45 -7.91
N PHE A 190 22.88 33.34 -7.59
CA PHE A 190 22.38 34.38 -8.47
C PHE A 190 22.60 35.75 -7.83
N ASP A 191 23.12 36.69 -8.60
CA ASP A 191 23.15 38.09 -8.21
C ASP A 191 21.81 38.75 -8.55
N VAL A 192 21.21 39.39 -7.56
CA VAL A 192 19.97 40.15 -7.67
C VAL A 192 20.26 41.62 -7.53
N ALA A 193 20.05 42.40 -8.60
CA ALA A 193 20.30 43.83 -8.62
C ALA A 193 19.35 44.60 -7.67
N ALA A 194 19.78 45.76 -7.18
CA ALA A 194 18.96 46.63 -6.32
C ALA A 194 17.60 46.96 -6.99
N ASN A 195 16.53 46.98 -6.17
CA ASN A 195 15.21 47.45 -6.56
C ASN A 195 15.00 48.87 -6.02
N SER A 196 15.26 49.87 -6.86
CA SER A 196 15.05 51.27 -6.52
C SER A 196 13.59 51.71 -6.61
N GLY A 197 12.68 50.82 -6.99
CA GLY A 197 11.24 51.08 -7.02
C GLY A 197 10.60 50.98 -5.64
N LYS A 198 9.41 51.57 -5.49
CA LYS A 198 8.60 51.43 -4.25
C LYS A 198 7.85 50.11 -4.13
N GLU A 199 7.68 49.42 -5.24
CA GLU A 199 6.89 48.19 -5.32
C GLU A 199 7.80 46.96 -5.23
N LYS A 200 7.29 45.93 -4.58
CA LYS A 200 7.89 44.59 -4.57
C LYS A 200 7.91 44.04 -6.00
N ARG A 201 9.01 43.39 -6.39
CA ARG A 201 9.10 42.69 -7.68
C ARG A 201 9.41 41.23 -7.47
N GLU A 202 9.01 40.39 -8.40
CA GLU A 202 9.24 38.95 -8.38
C GLU A 202 9.97 38.46 -9.61
N GLY A 203 10.82 37.46 -9.43
CA GLY A 203 11.51 36.74 -10.50
C GLY A 203 11.53 35.25 -10.23
N ARG A 204 11.43 34.45 -11.29
CA ARG A 204 11.33 33.00 -11.17
C ARG A 204 12.54 32.32 -11.80
N ILE A 205 13.01 31.29 -11.09
CA ILE A 205 14.04 30.36 -11.53
C ILE A 205 13.46 28.99 -11.53
N THR A 206 13.46 28.33 -12.68
CA THR A 206 12.94 26.98 -12.85
C THR A 206 14.09 26.00 -12.98
N ILE A 207 14.08 24.91 -12.22
CA ILE A 207 15.10 23.86 -12.21
C ILE A 207 14.42 22.59 -12.70
N ARG A 208 15.03 21.92 -13.68
CA ARG A 208 14.46 20.73 -14.34
C ARG A 208 15.47 19.60 -14.40
N GLY A 209 15.05 18.40 -14.08
CA GLY A 209 15.86 17.18 -14.18
C GLY A 209 14.99 15.94 -13.99
N GLY A 210 15.23 14.86 -14.73
CA GLY A 210 14.55 13.58 -14.60
C GLY A 210 13.00 13.67 -14.65
N GLY A 211 12.45 14.55 -15.52
CA GLY A 211 11.01 14.77 -15.63
C GLY A 211 10.40 15.62 -14.49
N ARG A 212 11.17 16.01 -13.50
CA ARG A 212 10.74 16.87 -12.37
C ARG A 212 11.04 18.34 -12.65
N THR A 213 10.23 19.18 -12.05
CA THR A 213 10.38 20.64 -12.17
C THR A 213 10.17 21.28 -10.81
N GLU A 214 11.19 22.01 -10.35
CA GLU A 214 11.13 22.84 -9.16
C GLU A 214 11.18 24.31 -9.59
N THR A 215 10.46 25.16 -8.87
CA THR A 215 10.45 26.59 -9.17
C THR A 215 10.74 27.37 -7.89
N VAL A 216 11.76 28.21 -7.96
CA VAL A 216 12.10 29.14 -6.88
C VAL A 216 11.71 30.54 -7.32
N THR A 217 10.92 31.22 -6.50
CA THR A 217 10.50 32.60 -6.73
C THR A 217 11.32 33.55 -5.84
N ILE A 218 12.02 34.47 -6.44
CA ILE A 218 12.72 35.56 -5.75
C ILE A 218 11.78 36.76 -5.68
N TYR A 219 11.47 37.17 -4.47
CA TYR A 219 10.72 38.38 -4.17
C TYR A 219 11.67 39.44 -3.64
N GLN A 220 11.74 40.58 -4.28
CA GLN A 220 12.56 41.67 -3.82
C GLN A 220 11.69 42.84 -3.36
N ALA A 221 11.90 43.25 -2.12
CA ALA A 221 11.16 44.37 -1.53
C ALA A 221 11.49 45.72 -2.21
N GLY A 222 10.55 46.66 -2.11
CA GLY A 222 10.80 48.07 -2.33
C GLY A 222 11.16 48.77 -1.01
N GLU A 223 11.18 50.11 -0.98
CA GLU A 223 11.58 50.94 0.20
C GLU A 223 10.53 50.97 1.35
N THR A 224 9.54 50.08 1.39
CA THR A 224 8.47 50.05 2.41
C THR A 224 8.82 49.14 3.62
N PRO A 225 8.13 49.28 4.80
CA PRO A 225 8.33 48.37 5.94
C PRO A 225 8.17 46.93 5.52
N THR A 226 9.16 46.08 5.82
CA THR A 226 9.18 44.69 5.35
C THR A 226 9.85 43.74 6.36
N ILE A 227 9.35 42.51 6.40
CA ILE A 227 10.03 41.33 6.91
C ILE A 227 10.38 40.50 5.68
N VAL A 228 11.61 40.08 5.53
CA VAL A 228 12.10 39.32 4.37
C VAL A 228 12.93 38.16 4.87
N LEU A 229 12.52 36.96 4.53
CA LEU A 229 13.26 35.74 4.80
C LEU A 229 14.15 35.40 3.61
N THR A 230 15.44 35.15 3.85
CA THR A 230 16.34 34.70 2.76
C THR A 230 15.97 33.31 2.25
N GLN A 231 15.36 32.50 3.11
CA GLN A 231 14.89 31.16 2.82
C GLN A 231 13.59 30.89 3.57
N ASN A 232 12.62 30.27 2.92
CA ASN A 232 11.30 29.98 3.52
C ASN A 232 10.96 28.50 3.60
N LYS A 233 11.87 27.61 3.18
CA LYS A 233 11.70 26.17 3.26
C LYS A 233 12.99 25.49 3.64
N TYR A 234 12.94 24.58 4.60
CA TYR A 234 14.05 23.76 5.04
C TYR A 234 13.67 22.28 4.94
N GLU A 235 14.52 21.53 4.25
CA GLU A 235 14.44 20.07 4.21
C GLU A 235 15.48 19.50 5.19
N VAL A 236 15.00 18.83 6.21
CA VAL A 236 15.83 18.34 7.32
C VAL A 236 15.81 16.82 7.30
N SER A 237 16.96 16.20 7.48
CA SER A 237 17.05 14.75 7.57
C SER A 237 16.33 14.21 8.83
N ALA A 238 16.06 12.91 8.86
CA ALA A 238 15.47 12.26 10.03
C ALA A 238 16.33 12.42 11.29
N ALA A 239 17.65 12.50 11.14
CA ALA A 239 18.56 12.70 12.29
C ALA A 239 18.37 14.03 13.02
N GLY A 240 17.66 14.97 12.39
CA GLY A 240 17.53 16.33 12.89
C GLY A 240 18.81 17.13 12.69
N GLU A 241 18.70 18.42 12.83
CA GLU A 241 19.83 19.36 12.76
C GLU A 241 19.41 20.74 13.30
N THR A 242 20.37 21.65 13.38
CA THR A 242 20.06 23.05 13.69
C THR A 242 19.99 23.84 12.39
N ILE A 243 18.83 24.38 12.06
CA ILE A 243 18.63 25.26 10.92
C ILE A 243 18.89 26.71 11.31
N LYS A 244 19.44 27.46 10.37
CA LYS A 244 19.71 28.90 10.48
C LYS A 244 18.74 29.66 9.59
N VAL A 245 17.90 30.51 10.18
CA VAL A 245 16.98 31.38 9.46
C VAL A 245 17.50 32.80 9.48
N GLU A 246 17.78 33.35 8.31
CA GLU A 246 18.22 34.73 8.15
C GLU A 246 17.04 35.62 7.75
N ILE A 247 16.81 36.66 8.54
CA ILE A 247 15.70 37.59 8.40
C ILE A 247 16.22 39.00 8.14
N ASN A 248 15.91 39.54 6.99
CA ASN A 248 16.12 40.95 6.69
C ASN A 248 14.83 41.73 7.00
N SER A 249 14.85 42.49 8.07
CA SER A 249 13.69 43.28 8.47
C SER A 249 14.10 44.67 8.89
N ASN A 250 13.34 45.65 8.45
CA ASN A 250 13.47 47.05 8.88
C ASN A 250 12.44 47.38 10.01
N VAL A 251 11.76 46.36 10.54
CA VAL A 251 10.80 46.46 11.64
C VAL A 251 10.99 45.29 12.63
N ASP A 252 10.60 45.50 13.89
CA ASP A 252 10.59 44.41 14.89
C ASP A 252 9.58 43.32 14.49
N PHE A 253 9.85 42.09 14.92
CA PHE A 253 8.95 40.94 14.70
C PHE A 253 8.99 39.95 15.85
N THR A 254 7.91 39.18 15.96
CA THR A 254 7.81 38.04 16.89
C THR A 254 7.90 36.72 16.12
N VAL A 255 8.45 35.69 16.76
CA VAL A 255 8.53 34.32 16.23
C VAL A 255 7.49 33.46 16.93
N SER A 256 6.78 32.63 16.17
CA SER A 256 5.80 31.69 16.71
C SER A 256 5.99 30.32 16.06
N ILE A 257 6.14 29.28 16.93
CA ILE A 257 6.18 27.86 16.55
C ILE A 257 4.86 27.24 17.01
N PRO A 258 4.15 26.47 16.17
CA PRO A 258 2.92 25.79 16.58
C PRO A 258 3.17 24.84 17.75
N SER A 259 2.24 24.76 18.69
CA SER A 259 2.35 23.84 19.84
C SER A 259 2.38 22.35 19.43
N SER A 260 1.84 22.01 18.27
CA SER A 260 1.93 20.67 17.68
C SER A 260 3.35 20.33 17.16
N ALA A 261 4.22 21.33 17.00
CA ALA A 261 5.59 21.16 16.51
C ALA A 261 6.61 21.21 17.66
N SER A 262 6.38 20.46 18.73
CA SER A 262 7.29 20.36 19.90
C SER A 262 8.70 19.85 19.56
N TRP A 263 8.89 19.36 18.36
CA TRP A 263 10.17 18.90 17.81
C TRP A 263 11.03 20.02 17.21
N ILE A 264 10.53 21.26 17.18
CA ILE A 264 11.26 22.47 16.77
C ILE A 264 11.44 23.35 18.00
N GLU A 265 12.67 23.70 18.32
CA GLU A 265 13.01 24.58 19.44
C GLU A 265 13.88 25.75 18.97
N GLU A 266 13.52 27.00 19.33
CA GLU A 266 14.36 28.17 19.07
C GLU A 266 15.56 28.15 20.03
N THR A 267 16.76 28.02 19.46
CA THR A 267 18.01 27.91 20.26
C THR A 267 18.94 29.07 19.92
N GLY A 268 18.81 30.14 20.66
CA GLY A 268 19.78 31.23 20.60
C GLY A 268 19.39 32.49 19.84
N THR A 269 19.66 33.64 20.49
CA THR A 269 19.59 34.98 19.90
C THR A 269 20.94 35.65 20.05
N ARG A 270 21.53 36.15 18.95
CA ARG A 270 22.59 37.14 19.02
C ARG A 270 22.10 38.45 18.44
N ALA A 271 22.32 39.53 19.21
CA ALA A 271 21.81 40.85 18.95
C ALA A 271 22.52 41.57 17.79
N PHE A 272 21.75 42.42 17.12
CA PHE A 272 22.06 43.55 16.25
C PHE A 272 22.57 43.32 14.83
N SER A 273 21.73 43.74 13.90
CA SER A 273 21.75 44.21 12.53
C SER A 273 21.52 43.26 11.35
N THR A 274 21.56 41.96 11.55
CA THR A 274 20.87 40.97 10.71
C THR A 274 20.24 39.98 11.69
N HIS A 275 18.91 39.89 11.67
CA HIS A 275 18.23 38.99 12.61
C HIS A 275 18.44 37.55 12.15
N THR A 276 19.38 36.87 12.79
CA THR A 276 19.57 35.42 12.55
C THR A 276 18.93 34.67 13.70
N LYS A 277 18.06 33.72 13.39
CA LYS A 277 17.43 32.81 14.32
C LYS A 277 17.91 31.40 14.07
N TYR A 278 18.11 30.64 15.11
CA TYR A 278 18.48 29.23 15.07
C TYR A 278 17.37 28.39 15.65
N PHE A 279 17.02 27.29 14.96
CA PHE A 279 16.04 26.34 15.43
C PHE A 279 16.66 24.95 15.43
N THR A 280 16.65 24.30 16.56
CA THR A 280 17.06 22.90 16.69
C THR A 280 15.87 22.02 16.32
N ILE A 281 16.07 21.15 15.36
CA ILE A 281 15.10 20.17 14.89
C ILE A 281 15.47 18.82 15.51
N SER A 282 14.65 18.33 16.42
CA SER A 282 14.86 17.03 17.07
C SER A 282 14.75 15.87 16.08
N PRO A 283 15.44 14.74 16.30
CA PRO A 283 15.36 13.57 15.44
C PRO A 283 13.90 13.11 15.21
N ASN A 284 13.59 12.75 13.97
CA ASN A 284 12.34 12.08 13.63
C ASN A 284 12.58 10.56 13.71
N THR A 285 12.08 9.96 14.77
CA THR A 285 12.19 8.50 15.00
C THR A 285 11.03 7.72 14.40
N THR A 286 10.15 8.37 13.63
CA THR A 286 8.99 7.75 13.00
C THR A 286 9.25 7.47 11.52
N THR A 287 8.53 6.51 10.96
CA THR A 287 8.56 6.17 9.53
C THR A 287 7.67 7.08 8.67
N SER A 288 7.25 8.21 9.20
CA SER A 288 6.49 9.23 8.47
C SER A 288 7.22 10.55 8.51
N SER A 289 7.28 11.23 7.38
CA SER A 289 7.77 12.61 7.32
C SER A 289 6.86 13.54 8.13
N ARG A 290 7.42 14.63 8.63
CA ARG A 290 6.64 15.64 9.37
C ARG A 290 6.98 17.04 8.89
N SER A 291 6.01 17.95 9.00
CA SER A 291 6.17 19.33 8.55
C SER A 291 5.57 20.29 9.57
N ALA A 292 6.16 21.47 9.68
CA ALA A 292 5.61 22.56 10.49
C ALA A 292 5.99 23.92 9.92
N GLU A 293 5.20 24.95 10.25
CA GLU A 293 5.44 26.34 9.85
C GLU A 293 5.89 27.19 11.04
N ILE A 294 7.05 27.84 10.92
CA ILE A 294 7.51 28.88 11.84
C ILE A 294 7.04 30.22 11.29
N THR A 295 6.33 31.00 12.08
CA THR A 295 5.76 32.29 11.67
C THR A 295 6.53 33.45 12.26
N PHE A 296 6.88 34.40 11.40
CA PHE A 296 7.51 35.70 11.74
C PHE A 296 6.47 36.80 11.51
N LYS A 297 6.12 37.57 12.55
CA LYS A 297 5.01 38.52 12.48
C LYS A 297 5.35 39.87 13.08
N ASN A 298 4.98 40.94 12.37
CA ASN A 298 4.86 42.29 12.93
C ASN A 298 3.39 42.70 12.92
N THR A 299 2.85 43.00 14.11
CA THR A 299 1.43 43.34 14.26
C THR A 299 1.12 44.79 13.90
N THR A 300 2.10 45.70 14.04
CA THR A 300 1.92 47.13 13.76
C THR A 300 1.71 47.41 12.27
N TYR A 301 2.45 46.70 11.43
CA TYR A 301 2.38 46.87 9.95
C TYR A 301 1.63 45.69 9.28
N ASN A 302 1.06 44.76 10.07
CA ASN A 302 0.36 43.56 9.60
C ASN A 302 1.21 42.71 8.61
N LEU A 303 2.50 42.57 8.90
CA LEU A 303 3.43 41.76 8.11
C LEU A 303 3.49 40.35 8.71
N THR A 304 3.48 39.34 7.85
CA THR A 304 3.59 37.94 8.27
C THR A 304 4.39 37.18 7.23
N GLU A 305 5.47 36.53 7.64
CA GLU A 305 6.27 35.63 6.83
C GLU A 305 6.37 34.26 7.53
N LYS A 306 6.54 33.21 6.73
CA LYS A 306 6.55 31.83 7.22
C LYS A 306 7.73 31.05 6.68
N VAL A 307 8.30 30.22 7.54
CA VAL A 307 9.29 29.20 7.19
C VAL A 307 8.62 27.83 7.33
N VAL A 308 8.66 27.04 6.30
CA VAL A 308 8.23 25.64 6.33
C VAL A 308 9.44 24.76 6.64
N VAL A 309 9.34 23.95 7.66
CA VAL A 309 10.34 22.93 7.98
C VAL A 309 9.73 21.57 7.67
N ASN A 310 10.29 20.88 6.69
CA ASN A 310 9.95 19.49 6.37
C ASN A 310 11.06 18.60 6.90
N GLN A 311 10.71 17.63 7.70
CA GLN A 311 11.68 16.65 8.18
C GLN A 311 11.36 15.28 7.60
N ALA A 312 12.38 14.67 6.99
CA ALA A 312 12.27 13.34 6.43
C ALA A 312 11.89 12.30 7.50
N GLU A 313 11.27 11.25 7.07
CA GLU A 313 11.08 10.03 7.83
C GLU A 313 12.41 9.35 8.14
N LEU A 314 12.45 8.52 9.18
CA LEU A 314 13.59 7.66 9.44
C LEU A 314 13.73 6.67 8.28
N SER A 315 14.75 6.87 7.44
CA SER A 315 15.11 5.91 6.40
C SER A 315 15.72 4.68 7.07
N ILE A 316 14.91 3.64 7.23
CA ILE A 316 15.35 2.38 7.77
C ILE A 316 15.98 1.58 6.62
N SER A 317 17.29 1.48 6.59
CA SER A 317 17.94 0.54 5.67
C SER A 317 17.60 -0.89 6.12
N THR A 318 16.94 -1.66 5.28
CA THR A 318 16.65 -3.06 5.56
C THR A 318 17.94 -3.87 5.52
N ILE A 319 18.27 -4.51 6.63
CA ILE A 319 19.41 -5.43 6.71
C ILE A 319 18.95 -6.78 6.18
N THR A 320 19.63 -7.32 5.19
CA THR A 320 19.35 -8.66 4.65
C THR A 320 20.32 -9.69 5.20
N VAL A 321 19.77 -10.76 5.76
CA VAL A 321 20.54 -11.86 6.37
C VAL A 321 20.07 -13.19 5.78
N HIS A 322 21.02 -13.98 5.30
CA HIS A 322 20.76 -15.36 4.88
C HIS A 322 21.06 -16.33 6.01
N VAL A 323 20.09 -17.14 6.40
CA VAL A 323 20.20 -18.20 7.42
C VAL A 323 20.27 -19.55 6.72
N PRO A 324 21.47 -20.12 6.53
CA PRO A 324 21.65 -21.33 5.72
C PRO A 324 21.19 -22.60 6.44
N LYS A 325 21.03 -22.53 7.77
CA LYS A 325 20.64 -23.67 8.62
C LYS A 325 19.79 -23.16 9.78
N LYS A 326 18.72 -23.87 10.07
CA LYS A 326 17.83 -23.62 11.21
C LYS A 326 18.59 -23.48 12.53
N GLY A 327 18.22 -22.50 13.34
CA GLY A 327 18.82 -22.23 14.66
C GLY A 327 20.15 -21.50 14.60
N THR A 328 20.52 -20.89 13.47
CA THR A 328 21.83 -20.23 13.33
C THR A 328 21.74 -18.71 13.14
N LEU A 329 20.57 -18.09 13.22
CA LEU A 329 20.41 -16.64 13.02
C LEU A 329 21.32 -15.82 13.94
N ALA A 330 21.38 -16.15 15.22
CA ALA A 330 22.25 -15.44 16.18
C ALA A 330 23.71 -15.50 15.76
N ALA A 331 24.21 -16.70 15.40
CA ALA A 331 25.58 -16.88 14.95
C ALA A 331 25.88 -16.13 13.63
N VAL A 332 24.91 -16.10 12.71
CA VAL A 332 25.05 -15.36 11.43
C VAL A 332 25.10 -13.85 11.68
N LEU A 333 24.32 -13.32 12.63
CA LEU A 333 24.39 -11.92 13.02
C LEU A 333 25.76 -11.57 13.61
N ASP A 334 26.25 -12.41 14.52
CA ASP A 334 27.58 -12.25 15.15
C ASP A 334 28.71 -12.28 14.11
N GLU A 335 28.69 -13.25 13.19
CA GLU A 335 29.67 -13.37 12.09
C GLU A 335 29.71 -12.11 11.22
N LYS A 336 28.54 -11.51 10.98
CA LYS A 336 28.42 -10.26 10.19
C LYS A 336 28.71 -9.00 11.02
N GLY A 337 29.00 -9.11 12.31
CA GLY A 337 29.20 -7.98 13.21
C GLY A 337 27.92 -7.12 13.39
N LEU A 338 26.75 -7.71 13.21
CA LEU A 338 25.45 -7.02 13.34
C LEU A 338 24.97 -7.11 14.80
N ASN A 339 24.69 -5.96 15.40
CA ASN A 339 24.09 -5.91 16.73
C ASN A 339 22.58 -6.01 16.62
N ALA A 340 22.01 -7.10 17.11
CA ALA A 340 20.57 -7.38 17.09
C ALA A 340 19.73 -6.25 17.72
N GLU A 341 20.25 -5.55 18.74
CA GLU A 341 19.55 -4.44 19.39
C GLU A 341 19.42 -3.19 18.53
N THR A 342 20.27 -3.04 17.50
CA THR A 342 20.26 -1.85 16.61
C THR A 342 19.47 -2.07 15.32
N ILE A 343 19.03 -3.30 15.05
CA ILE A 343 18.29 -3.65 13.83
C ILE A 343 16.85 -3.16 13.97
N VAL A 344 16.43 -2.33 13.02
CA VAL A 344 15.07 -1.80 12.94
C VAL A 344 14.27 -2.46 11.82
N SER A 345 14.90 -2.76 10.70
CA SER A 345 14.29 -3.47 9.56
C SER A 345 15.18 -4.63 9.15
N LEU A 346 14.60 -5.83 9.11
CA LEU A 346 15.31 -7.07 8.86
C LEU A 346 14.59 -7.90 7.80
N LYS A 347 15.31 -8.23 6.74
CA LYS A 347 14.92 -9.27 5.78
C LYS A 347 15.72 -10.54 6.05
N ILE A 348 15.05 -11.65 6.19
CA ILE A 348 15.67 -12.96 6.37
C ILE A 348 15.38 -13.83 5.15
N THR A 349 16.38 -14.56 4.71
CA THR A 349 16.25 -15.58 3.67
C THR A 349 16.80 -16.93 4.19
N GLY A 350 16.36 -18.04 3.61
CA GLY A 350 16.82 -19.38 4.00
C GLY A 350 15.83 -20.12 4.91
N GLU A 351 16.29 -20.68 6.02
CA GLU A 351 15.48 -21.55 6.88
C GLU A 351 15.46 -21.08 8.33
N LEU A 352 14.29 -21.12 8.97
CA LEU A 352 14.13 -20.74 10.37
C LEU A 352 13.49 -21.85 11.19
N ASN A 353 13.76 -21.83 12.51
CA ASN A 353 13.08 -22.63 13.54
C ASN A 353 12.83 -21.79 14.80
N ASP A 354 12.33 -22.41 15.86
CA ASP A 354 11.99 -21.73 17.13
C ASP A 354 13.15 -20.95 17.75
N GLU A 355 14.40 -21.46 17.65
CA GLU A 355 15.59 -20.79 18.18
C GLU A 355 15.87 -19.48 17.46
N ASP A 356 15.67 -19.45 16.14
CA ASP A 356 15.83 -18.24 15.35
C ASP A 356 14.75 -17.20 15.72
N PHE A 357 13.52 -17.63 15.96
CA PHE A 357 12.45 -16.75 16.43
C PHE A 357 12.69 -16.20 17.85
N ILE A 358 13.36 -16.95 18.73
CA ILE A 358 13.82 -16.43 20.03
C ILE A 358 14.78 -15.25 19.78
N THR A 359 15.71 -15.39 18.84
CA THR A 359 16.63 -14.33 18.46
C THR A 359 15.87 -13.11 17.91
N ILE A 360 14.91 -13.31 17.01
CA ILE A 360 14.09 -12.22 16.43
C ILE A 360 13.31 -11.49 17.54
N ARG A 361 12.70 -12.22 18.48
CA ARG A 361 11.95 -11.64 19.60
C ARG A 361 12.82 -10.82 20.55
N SER A 362 14.11 -11.17 20.69
CA SER A 362 15.05 -10.45 21.52
C SER A 362 15.43 -9.07 20.95
N MET A 363 15.22 -8.85 19.64
CA MET A 363 15.52 -7.57 18.97
C MET A 363 14.61 -6.46 19.48
N THR A 364 15.17 -5.53 20.26
CA THR A 364 14.39 -4.51 20.99
C THR A 364 13.84 -3.42 20.08
N ASN A 365 14.48 -3.17 18.94
CA ASN A 365 14.15 -2.07 18.03
C ASN A 365 13.56 -2.55 16.69
N LEU A 366 13.37 -3.87 16.50
CA LEU A 366 12.86 -4.42 15.25
C LEU A 366 11.40 -4.01 15.02
N LYS A 367 11.14 -3.29 13.93
CA LYS A 367 9.82 -2.82 13.51
C LYS A 367 9.33 -3.51 12.25
N ASP A 368 10.20 -3.68 11.28
CA ASP A 368 9.87 -4.27 9.98
C ASP A 368 10.58 -5.61 9.84
N LEU A 369 9.81 -6.67 9.65
CA LEU A 369 10.32 -8.03 9.47
C LEU A 369 9.86 -8.61 8.14
N ASP A 370 10.79 -8.88 7.23
CA ASP A 370 10.53 -9.50 5.94
C ASP A 370 11.01 -10.96 5.96
N LEU A 371 10.06 -11.88 5.91
CA LEU A 371 10.25 -13.33 5.82
C LEU A 371 9.88 -13.88 4.44
N SER A 372 9.66 -13.03 3.44
CA SER A 372 9.16 -13.43 2.11
C SER A 372 9.95 -14.55 1.46
N GLU A 373 11.27 -14.57 1.65
CA GLU A 373 12.19 -15.55 1.07
C GLU A 373 12.62 -16.67 2.04
N VAL A 374 11.87 -16.84 3.13
CA VAL A 374 12.10 -17.93 4.10
C VAL A 374 11.30 -19.17 3.71
N ASN A 375 11.91 -20.34 3.78
CA ASN A 375 11.17 -21.60 3.69
C ASN A 375 10.56 -21.94 5.06
N LEU A 376 9.35 -21.46 5.29
CA LEU A 376 8.64 -21.59 6.57
C LEU A 376 7.20 -22.10 6.31
N PRO A 377 6.95 -23.40 6.38
CA PRO A 377 5.60 -23.93 6.16
C PRO A 377 4.62 -23.65 7.30
N ILE A 378 5.11 -23.50 8.52
CA ILE A 378 4.29 -23.25 9.71
C ILE A 378 4.91 -22.12 10.51
N LEU A 379 4.11 -21.12 10.82
CA LEU A 379 4.42 -20.12 11.84
C LEU A 379 3.91 -20.67 13.19
N PHE A 380 4.82 -20.89 14.11
CA PHE A 380 4.55 -21.63 15.34
C PHE A 380 3.57 -20.94 16.27
N GLU A 381 2.96 -21.73 17.17
CA GLU A 381 2.12 -21.22 18.26
C GLU A 381 2.89 -20.16 19.08
N LYS A 382 2.22 -19.04 19.38
CA LYS A 382 2.74 -17.94 20.23
C LYS A 382 4.06 -17.33 19.79
N VAL A 383 4.45 -17.48 18.53
CA VAL A 383 5.78 -17.07 18.05
C VAL A 383 6.06 -15.57 18.26
N PHE A 384 5.06 -14.71 18.11
CA PHE A 384 5.15 -13.27 18.36
C PHE A 384 4.18 -12.78 19.45
N HIS A 385 3.65 -13.70 20.27
CA HIS A 385 2.73 -13.37 21.36
C HIS A 385 3.22 -12.18 22.19
N GLU A 386 2.36 -11.17 22.36
CA GLU A 386 2.64 -9.93 23.08
C GLU A 386 3.83 -9.10 22.52
N ASN A 387 4.17 -9.27 21.25
CA ASN A 387 5.21 -8.46 20.65
C ASN A 387 4.69 -7.02 20.38
N LYS A 388 5.16 -6.06 21.17
CA LYS A 388 4.79 -4.64 21.10
C LYS A 388 5.72 -3.80 20.20
N LYS A 389 6.53 -4.42 19.34
CA LYS A 389 7.59 -3.76 18.60
C LYS A 389 7.40 -3.85 17.10
N ILE A 390 7.09 -5.06 16.58
CA ILE A 390 6.92 -5.27 15.14
C ILE A 390 5.70 -4.49 14.66
N GLU A 391 5.93 -3.60 13.69
CA GLU A 391 4.90 -2.78 13.07
C GLU A 391 4.45 -3.38 11.72
N LYS A 392 5.39 -4.03 11.01
CA LYS A 392 5.13 -4.64 9.69
C LYS A 392 5.78 -6.02 9.59
N ILE A 393 5.06 -6.95 8.99
CA ILE A 393 5.59 -8.27 8.68
C ILE A 393 5.17 -8.70 7.27
N ILE A 394 6.13 -9.30 6.53
CA ILE A 394 5.87 -9.97 5.25
C ILE A 394 6.07 -11.47 5.47
N LEU A 395 5.03 -12.23 5.21
CA LEU A 395 4.99 -13.68 5.41
C LEU A 395 5.25 -14.44 4.09
N PRO A 396 6.01 -15.54 4.12
CA PRO A 396 6.44 -16.23 2.91
C PRO A 396 5.29 -16.97 2.21
N SER A 397 5.39 -17.12 0.91
CA SER A 397 4.42 -17.88 0.11
C SER A 397 4.39 -19.38 0.44
N THR A 398 5.43 -19.90 1.09
CA THR A 398 5.52 -21.31 1.55
C THR A 398 4.69 -21.59 2.79
N LEU A 399 4.22 -20.55 3.49
CA LEU A 399 3.45 -20.67 4.71
C LEU A 399 2.10 -21.35 4.44
N THR A 400 1.79 -22.39 5.22
CA THR A 400 0.51 -23.10 5.16
C THR A 400 -0.35 -22.85 6.39
N THR A 401 0.28 -22.54 7.53
CA THR A 401 -0.42 -22.37 8.81
C THR A 401 0.18 -21.23 9.62
N ILE A 402 -0.67 -20.35 10.10
CA ILE A 402 -0.36 -19.40 11.17
C ILE A 402 -0.90 -20.01 12.46
N GLY A 403 0.00 -20.34 13.38
CA GLY A 403 -0.31 -21.06 14.60
C GLY A 403 -1.13 -20.27 15.61
N GLN A 404 -1.71 -20.97 16.56
CA GLN A 404 -2.55 -20.41 17.63
C GLN A 404 -1.78 -19.33 18.40
N TYR A 405 -2.43 -18.18 18.66
CA TYR A 405 -1.85 -17.02 19.34
C TYR A 405 -0.57 -16.47 18.69
N ALA A 406 -0.27 -16.76 17.43
CA ALA A 406 1.01 -16.41 16.82
C ALA A 406 1.33 -14.90 16.92
N PHE A 407 0.34 -14.03 16.79
CA PHE A 407 0.44 -12.57 16.94
C PHE A 407 -0.51 -12.01 18.00
N TYR A 408 -0.94 -12.84 18.97
CA TYR A 408 -1.83 -12.39 20.05
C TYR A 408 -1.25 -11.17 20.76
N ASP A 409 -2.09 -10.12 20.95
CA ASP A 409 -1.73 -8.86 21.62
C ASP A 409 -0.49 -8.16 21.01
N CYS A 410 -0.30 -8.28 19.69
CA CYS A 410 0.71 -7.51 18.94
C CYS A 410 0.20 -6.09 18.66
N THR A 411 0.10 -5.27 19.70
CA THR A 411 -0.55 -3.95 19.66
C THR A 411 0.14 -2.90 18.78
N SER A 412 1.35 -3.17 18.28
CA SER A 412 2.06 -2.32 17.32
C SER A 412 1.94 -2.79 15.88
N LEU A 413 1.46 -4.01 15.63
CA LEU A 413 1.40 -4.60 14.29
C LEU A 413 0.35 -3.90 13.44
N GLN A 414 0.81 -3.12 12.45
CA GLN A 414 -0.03 -2.30 11.57
C GLN A 414 -0.33 -3.00 10.25
N THR A 415 0.63 -3.79 9.75
CA THR A 415 0.56 -4.40 8.42
C THR A 415 1.06 -5.83 8.43
N VAL A 416 0.25 -6.72 7.90
CA VAL A 416 0.62 -8.10 7.58
C VAL A 416 0.45 -8.28 6.07
N THR A 417 1.53 -8.67 5.39
CA THR A 417 1.50 -8.91 3.94
C THR A 417 1.79 -10.38 3.66
N PHE A 418 0.97 -10.98 2.83
CA PHE A 418 1.21 -12.32 2.31
C PHE A 418 1.83 -12.23 0.92
N GLU A 419 2.90 -12.98 0.69
CA GLU A 419 3.53 -13.03 -0.63
C GLU A 419 2.58 -13.58 -1.69
N LYS A 420 2.71 -13.06 -2.92
CA LYS A 420 1.91 -13.50 -4.05
C LYS A 420 2.06 -15.00 -4.28
N GLY A 421 0.91 -15.68 -4.44
CA GLY A 421 0.87 -17.14 -4.57
C GLY A 421 1.00 -17.85 -3.23
N SER A 422 0.61 -17.19 -2.15
CA SER A 422 0.52 -17.76 -0.80
C SER A 422 -0.17 -19.12 -0.83
N ARG A 423 0.36 -20.04 -0.01
CA ARG A 423 -0.18 -21.38 0.20
C ARG A 423 -0.89 -21.52 1.56
N LEU A 424 -1.15 -20.38 2.21
CA LEU A 424 -1.76 -20.35 3.53
C LEU A 424 -3.12 -21.04 3.50
N LYS A 425 -3.30 -22.06 4.36
CA LYS A 425 -4.52 -22.86 4.49
C LYS A 425 -5.30 -22.52 5.74
N THR A 426 -4.58 -22.27 6.83
CA THR A 426 -5.19 -22.11 8.15
C THR A 426 -4.62 -20.93 8.89
N ILE A 427 -5.50 -20.09 9.40
CA ILE A 427 -5.22 -19.09 10.44
C ILE A 427 -5.88 -19.66 11.69
N GLU A 428 -5.06 -20.11 12.65
CA GLU A 428 -5.55 -20.78 13.85
C GLU A 428 -6.14 -19.83 14.89
N GLU A 429 -6.72 -20.41 15.96
CA GLU A 429 -7.43 -19.69 17.02
C GLU A 429 -6.60 -18.53 17.56
N SER A 430 -7.23 -17.36 17.71
CA SER A 430 -6.64 -16.16 18.31
C SER A 430 -5.33 -15.69 17.66
N ALA A 431 -5.06 -16.09 16.41
CA ALA A 431 -3.77 -15.84 15.76
C ALA A 431 -3.40 -14.35 15.69
N PHE A 432 -4.36 -13.44 15.55
CA PHE A 432 -4.20 -11.98 15.53
C PHE A 432 -5.10 -11.28 16.56
N GLU A 433 -5.58 -12.00 17.58
CA GLU A 433 -6.42 -11.39 18.62
C GLU A 433 -5.68 -10.24 19.29
N ASP A 434 -6.40 -9.11 19.53
CA ASP A 434 -5.88 -7.87 20.11
C ASP A 434 -4.72 -7.21 19.34
N CYS A 435 -4.60 -7.45 18.04
CA CYS A 435 -3.73 -6.65 17.17
C CYS A 435 -4.34 -5.26 16.93
N THR A 436 -4.39 -4.43 17.95
CA THR A 436 -5.15 -3.15 17.97
C THR A 436 -4.63 -2.08 17.02
N ALA A 437 -3.43 -2.23 16.46
CA ALA A 437 -2.87 -1.33 15.44
C ALA A 437 -3.11 -1.81 14.00
N LEU A 438 -3.55 -3.06 13.78
CA LEU A 438 -3.77 -3.62 12.45
C LEU A 438 -4.88 -2.85 11.73
N THR A 439 -4.58 -2.30 10.55
CA THR A 439 -5.53 -1.41 9.83
C THR A 439 -6.25 -2.11 8.68
N SER A 440 -5.60 -3.08 8.07
CA SER A 440 -6.16 -3.84 6.95
C SER A 440 -5.55 -5.22 6.88
N ILE A 441 -6.30 -6.17 6.33
CA ILE A 441 -5.82 -7.51 6.00
C ILE A 441 -6.43 -7.99 4.70
N GLU A 442 -5.60 -8.58 3.81
CA GLU A 442 -6.06 -9.29 2.62
C GLU A 442 -5.88 -10.79 2.86
N ILE A 443 -6.96 -11.55 2.85
CA ILE A 443 -6.96 -13.00 3.07
C ILE A 443 -6.68 -13.70 1.75
N PRO A 444 -5.58 -14.47 1.60
CA PRO A 444 -5.23 -15.17 0.37
C PRO A 444 -6.29 -16.20 -0.07
N ALA A 445 -6.45 -16.35 -1.37
CA ALA A 445 -7.41 -17.30 -1.96
C ALA A 445 -7.20 -18.76 -1.54
N SER A 446 -5.99 -19.08 -1.08
CA SER A 446 -5.61 -20.42 -0.60
C SER A 446 -6.16 -20.77 0.78
N VAL A 447 -6.68 -19.78 1.55
CA VAL A 447 -7.16 -19.99 2.92
C VAL A 447 -8.45 -20.80 2.90
N GLU A 448 -8.45 -21.87 3.69
CA GLU A 448 -9.58 -22.79 3.85
C GLU A 448 -10.25 -22.65 5.22
N ARG A 449 -9.49 -22.20 6.24
CA ARG A 449 -9.96 -22.07 7.62
C ARG A 449 -9.40 -20.81 8.28
N ILE A 450 -10.28 -20.06 8.93
CA ILE A 450 -9.98 -19.00 9.89
C ILE A 450 -10.69 -19.39 11.16
N GLU A 451 -9.94 -19.71 12.21
CA GLU A 451 -10.50 -20.29 13.44
C GLU A 451 -11.00 -19.20 14.42
N ASP A 452 -11.57 -19.67 15.54
CA ASP A 452 -12.20 -18.81 16.54
C ASP A 452 -11.29 -17.64 16.95
N ARG A 453 -11.87 -16.44 17.10
CA ARG A 453 -11.21 -15.21 17.59
C ARG A 453 -10.00 -14.77 16.78
N ALA A 454 -9.81 -15.27 15.57
CA ALA A 454 -8.57 -15.03 14.82
C ALA A 454 -8.19 -13.54 14.70
N PHE A 455 -9.16 -12.62 14.62
CA PHE A 455 -8.97 -11.17 14.54
C PHE A 455 -9.77 -10.40 15.61
N LYS A 456 -10.21 -11.09 16.69
CA LYS A 456 -10.94 -10.43 17.77
C LYS A 456 -10.13 -9.28 18.35
N GLY A 457 -10.81 -8.17 18.67
CA GLY A 457 -10.17 -7.01 19.30
C GLY A 457 -9.25 -6.19 18.39
N CYS A 458 -9.19 -6.48 17.08
CA CYS A 458 -8.47 -5.67 16.11
C CYS A 458 -9.17 -4.32 15.89
N SER A 459 -9.17 -3.46 16.91
CA SER A 459 -10.01 -2.25 16.98
C SER A 459 -9.74 -1.20 15.91
N LYS A 460 -8.57 -1.22 15.23
CA LYS A 460 -8.27 -0.35 14.07
C LYS A 460 -8.44 -1.03 12.72
N LEU A 461 -8.86 -2.30 12.68
CA LEU A 461 -9.05 -3.03 11.44
C LEU A 461 -10.26 -2.46 10.67
N ALA A 462 -9.97 -1.58 9.71
CA ALA A 462 -10.98 -0.87 8.94
C ALA A 462 -11.39 -1.62 7.66
N THR A 463 -10.50 -2.48 7.15
CA THR A 463 -10.69 -3.18 5.86
C THR A 463 -10.24 -4.63 5.96
N VAL A 464 -11.14 -5.52 5.62
CA VAL A 464 -10.86 -6.95 5.40
C VAL A 464 -11.25 -7.26 3.97
N THR A 465 -10.31 -7.81 3.19
CA THR A 465 -10.56 -8.23 1.80
C THR A 465 -10.23 -9.70 1.64
N PHE A 466 -10.94 -10.35 0.74
CA PHE A 466 -10.73 -11.75 0.41
C PHE A 466 -10.31 -11.87 -1.05
N GLU A 467 -9.21 -12.55 -1.34
CA GLU A 467 -8.82 -12.82 -2.72
C GLU A 467 -9.87 -13.69 -3.44
N LYS A 468 -10.04 -13.45 -4.73
CA LYS A 468 -11.02 -14.20 -5.53
C LYS A 468 -10.69 -15.69 -5.59
N GLY A 469 -11.73 -16.51 -5.47
CA GLY A 469 -11.58 -17.97 -5.52
C GLY A 469 -11.35 -18.64 -4.18
N LEU A 470 -11.50 -17.89 -3.09
CA LEU A 470 -11.40 -18.39 -1.72
C LEU A 470 -12.31 -19.61 -1.50
N GLN A 471 -11.83 -20.58 -0.72
CA GLN A 471 -12.55 -21.82 -0.39
C GLN A 471 -13.05 -21.88 1.06
N LEU A 472 -13.01 -20.74 1.75
CA LEU A 472 -13.44 -20.62 3.14
C LEU A 472 -14.91 -21.03 3.28
N LYS A 473 -15.19 -21.98 4.20
CA LYS A 473 -16.54 -22.51 4.43
C LYS A 473 -17.25 -21.85 5.60
N THR A 474 -16.49 -21.42 6.59
CA THR A 474 -17.01 -20.88 7.83
C THR A 474 -16.20 -19.65 8.22
N ILE A 475 -16.89 -18.60 8.62
CA ILE A 475 -16.33 -17.54 9.47
C ILE A 475 -16.65 -17.99 10.88
N GLU A 476 -15.62 -18.42 11.62
CA GLU A 476 -15.78 -19.07 12.93
C GLU A 476 -16.19 -18.06 14.03
N ASN A 477 -16.38 -18.58 15.27
CA ASN A 477 -16.90 -17.77 16.36
C ASN A 477 -15.96 -16.61 16.70
N SER A 478 -16.54 -15.45 16.98
CA SER A 478 -15.81 -14.23 17.41
C SER A 478 -14.68 -13.80 16.45
N THR A 479 -14.67 -14.27 15.19
CA THR A 479 -13.54 -14.04 14.28
C THR A 479 -13.17 -12.56 14.15
N PHE A 480 -14.14 -11.65 14.06
CA PHE A 480 -13.96 -10.19 13.94
C PHE A 480 -14.68 -9.44 15.06
N GLU A 481 -14.96 -10.10 16.19
CA GLU A 481 -15.55 -9.46 17.37
C GLU A 481 -14.70 -8.26 17.82
N ASP A 482 -15.33 -7.16 18.23
CA ASP A 482 -14.64 -5.91 18.64
C ASP A 482 -13.76 -5.25 17.55
N CYS A 483 -13.97 -5.57 16.28
CA CYS A 483 -13.35 -4.83 15.17
C CYS A 483 -14.06 -3.49 14.96
N THR A 484 -13.95 -2.58 15.91
CA THR A 484 -14.77 -1.36 16.01
C THR A 484 -14.56 -0.37 14.86
N ALA A 485 -13.42 -0.45 14.12
CA ALA A 485 -13.15 0.38 12.95
C ALA A 485 -13.61 -0.25 11.63
N LEU A 486 -14.06 -1.51 11.62
CA LEU A 486 -14.47 -2.19 10.38
C LEU A 486 -15.70 -1.50 9.80
N THR A 487 -15.57 -0.99 8.57
CA THR A 487 -16.64 -0.16 7.95
C THR A 487 -17.52 -0.95 7.00
N SER A 488 -16.96 -1.94 6.33
CA SER A 488 -17.68 -2.79 5.39
C SER A 488 -17.04 -4.16 5.28
N ILE A 489 -17.86 -5.15 4.92
CA ILE A 489 -17.39 -6.51 4.64
C ILE A 489 -18.18 -7.11 3.48
N GLU A 490 -17.51 -7.78 2.54
CA GLU A 490 -18.13 -8.64 1.54
C GLU A 490 -17.89 -10.10 1.92
N ILE A 491 -18.96 -10.83 2.22
CA ILE A 491 -18.89 -12.24 2.61
C ILE A 491 -18.70 -13.10 1.37
N PRO A 492 -17.62 -13.91 1.25
CA PRO A 492 -17.35 -14.73 0.08
C PRO A 492 -18.46 -15.75 -0.22
N ALA A 493 -18.69 -16.03 -1.49
CA ALA A 493 -19.74 -16.95 -1.93
C ALA A 493 -19.51 -18.40 -1.43
N SER A 494 -18.30 -18.77 -1.06
CA SER A 494 -17.94 -20.07 -0.52
C SER A 494 -18.42 -20.33 0.91
N VAL A 495 -18.70 -19.24 1.66
CA VAL A 495 -19.06 -19.30 3.08
C VAL A 495 -20.48 -19.89 3.22
N GLU A 496 -20.59 -20.91 4.05
CA GLU A 496 -21.83 -21.65 4.33
C GLU A 496 -22.41 -21.30 5.71
N MET A 497 -21.57 -20.84 6.65
CA MET A 497 -21.95 -20.45 8.01
C MET A 497 -21.13 -19.28 8.51
N ILE A 498 -21.77 -18.37 9.24
CA ILE A 498 -21.11 -17.35 10.07
C ILE A 498 -21.40 -17.73 11.53
N GLY A 499 -20.33 -17.94 12.28
CA GLY A 499 -20.37 -18.41 13.67
C GLY A 499 -20.81 -17.34 14.67
N GLN A 500 -21.03 -17.74 15.91
CA GLN A 500 -21.50 -16.89 16.99
C GLN A 500 -20.52 -15.73 17.26
N TYR A 501 -21.03 -14.52 17.49
CA TYR A 501 -20.26 -13.28 17.76
C TYR A 501 -19.30 -12.86 16.65
N ALA A 502 -19.39 -13.44 15.45
CA ALA A 502 -18.35 -13.23 14.44
C ALA A 502 -18.06 -11.76 14.08
N PHE A 503 -19.04 -10.87 14.18
CA PHE A 503 -18.94 -9.41 13.98
C PHE A 503 -19.57 -8.62 15.14
N ASN A 504 -19.72 -9.26 16.33
CA ASN A 504 -20.23 -8.55 17.50
C ASN A 504 -19.42 -7.30 17.81
N ASP A 505 -20.10 -6.21 18.20
CA ASP A 505 -19.49 -4.91 18.52
C ASP A 505 -18.62 -4.29 17.41
N CYS A 506 -18.87 -4.66 16.14
CA CYS A 506 -18.32 -3.95 14.98
C CYS A 506 -19.10 -2.62 14.78
N THR A 507 -18.92 -1.67 15.70
CA THR A 507 -19.76 -0.48 15.82
C THR A 507 -19.70 0.47 14.62
N SER A 508 -18.65 0.43 13.79
CA SER A 508 -18.53 1.21 12.55
C SER A 508 -19.05 0.49 11.31
N LEU A 509 -19.46 -0.79 11.44
CA LEU A 509 -19.88 -1.60 10.30
C LEU A 509 -21.24 -1.11 9.77
N HIS A 510 -21.21 -0.44 8.63
CA HIS A 510 -22.43 0.10 8.00
C HIS A 510 -22.86 -0.63 6.74
N THR A 511 -21.99 -1.48 6.17
CA THR A 511 -22.30 -2.24 4.96
C THR A 511 -21.82 -3.68 5.09
N VAL A 512 -22.75 -4.61 4.96
CA VAL A 512 -22.49 -6.04 4.80
C VAL A 512 -23.07 -6.46 3.48
N THR A 513 -22.22 -7.02 2.60
CA THR A 513 -22.63 -7.55 1.31
C THR A 513 -22.24 -9.02 1.18
N PHE A 514 -22.89 -9.72 0.28
CA PHE A 514 -22.62 -11.12 0.01
C PHE A 514 -22.22 -11.28 -1.46
N GLU A 515 -21.13 -11.98 -1.73
CA GLU A 515 -20.70 -12.25 -3.09
C GLU A 515 -21.78 -13.02 -3.85
N LYS A 516 -21.94 -12.70 -5.13
CA LYS A 516 -22.97 -13.32 -5.97
C LYS A 516 -22.85 -14.85 -5.98
N GLY A 517 -23.97 -15.54 -5.74
CA GLY A 517 -24.00 -17.00 -5.63
C GLY A 517 -23.63 -17.52 -4.26
N SER A 518 -23.82 -16.72 -3.23
CA SER A 518 -23.64 -17.08 -1.82
C SER A 518 -24.24 -18.45 -1.49
N LYS A 519 -23.48 -19.23 -0.72
CA LYS A 519 -23.88 -20.56 -0.22
C LYS A 519 -24.24 -20.51 1.28
N LEU A 520 -24.33 -19.31 1.83
CA LEU A 520 -24.58 -19.12 3.26
C LEU A 520 -25.90 -19.77 3.67
N LYS A 521 -25.85 -20.66 4.67
CA LYS A 521 -26.99 -21.39 5.21
C LYS A 521 -27.46 -20.82 6.53
N THR A 522 -26.49 -20.43 7.36
CA THR A 522 -26.77 -20.02 8.74
C THR A 522 -26.05 -18.71 9.04
N ILE A 523 -26.80 -17.75 9.57
CA ILE A 523 -26.29 -16.59 10.29
C ILE A 523 -26.43 -16.97 11.76
N GLY A 524 -25.32 -17.18 12.45
CA GLY A 524 -25.28 -17.69 13.83
C GLY A 524 -25.78 -16.68 14.86
N SER A 525 -25.81 -17.10 16.13
CA SER A 525 -26.24 -16.23 17.22
C SER A 525 -25.29 -15.05 17.42
N ASP A 526 -25.85 -13.89 17.75
CA ASP A 526 -25.09 -12.68 18.12
C ASP A 526 -24.11 -12.18 17.01
N VAL A 527 -24.27 -12.64 15.76
CA VAL A 527 -23.27 -12.37 14.68
C VAL A 527 -23.03 -10.88 14.49
N PHE A 528 -24.07 -10.05 14.40
CA PHE A 528 -23.98 -8.61 14.24
C PHE A 528 -24.54 -7.87 15.46
N LEU A 529 -24.47 -8.48 16.63
CA LEU A 529 -24.89 -7.85 17.88
C LEU A 529 -24.17 -6.50 18.03
N ASN A 530 -24.90 -5.44 18.30
CA ASN A 530 -24.39 -4.08 18.46
C ASN A 530 -23.63 -3.50 17.23
N CYS A 531 -23.89 -3.98 16.02
CA CYS A 531 -23.43 -3.30 14.81
C CYS A 531 -24.21 -2.00 14.60
N THR A 532 -23.98 -1.03 15.46
CA THR A 532 -24.82 0.18 15.60
C THR A 532 -24.83 1.09 14.37
N SER A 533 -23.87 0.96 13.46
CA SER A 533 -23.79 1.71 12.19
C SER A 533 -24.45 1.01 11.00
N LEU A 534 -24.88 -0.26 11.14
CA LEU A 534 -25.48 -1.01 10.04
C LEU A 534 -26.83 -0.38 9.66
N THR A 535 -26.99 0.02 8.40
CA THR A 535 -28.19 0.76 7.96
C THR A 535 -29.18 -0.09 7.18
N MET A 536 -28.69 -1.08 6.46
CA MET A 536 -29.52 -2.01 5.69
C MET A 536 -28.78 -3.34 5.50
N ILE A 537 -29.56 -4.39 5.29
CA ILE A 537 -29.02 -5.69 4.89
C ILE A 537 -29.96 -6.41 3.93
N GLU A 538 -29.39 -7.04 2.91
CA GLU A 538 -30.09 -7.97 2.02
C GLU A 538 -29.60 -9.38 2.29
N ILE A 539 -30.47 -10.25 2.79
CA ILE A 539 -30.14 -11.63 3.16
C ILE A 539 -30.15 -12.51 1.91
N PRO A 540 -29.08 -13.27 1.62
CA PRO A 540 -29.00 -14.16 0.48
C PRO A 540 -30.11 -15.22 0.43
N ALA A 541 -30.51 -15.60 -0.78
CA ALA A 541 -31.56 -16.60 -0.96
C ALA A 541 -31.23 -17.97 -0.36
N SER A 542 -29.95 -18.31 -0.22
CA SER A 542 -29.46 -19.56 0.32
C SER A 542 -29.63 -19.72 1.84
N VAL A 543 -29.86 -18.60 2.57
CA VAL A 543 -29.97 -18.63 4.05
C VAL A 543 -31.24 -19.35 4.46
N GLU A 544 -31.07 -20.34 5.34
CA GLU A 544 -32.15 -21.16 5.90
C GLU A 544 -32.52 -20.72 7.33
N THR A 545 -31.53 -20.25 8.10
CA THR A 545 -31.72 -19.88 9.51
C THR A 545 -30.97 -18.61 9.86
N ILE A 546 -31.65 -17.72 10.57
CA ILE A 546 -31.07 -16.60 11.33
C ILE A 546 -31.32 -16.93 12.79
N GLU A 547 -30.23 -17.00 13.57
CA GLU A 547 -30.27 -17.44 14.96
C GLU A 547 -30.49 -16.27 15.95
N ASP A 548 -30.53 -16.63 17.26
CA ASP A 548 -30.84 -15.70 18.36
C ASP A 548 -29.91 -14.48 18.33
N GLN A 549 -30.49 -13.30 18.56
CA GLN A 549 -29.80 -12.02 18.69
C GLN A 549 -28.89 -11.62 17.51
N ALA A 550 -29.02 -12.27 16.33
CA ALA A 550 -28.08 -12.10 15.20
C ALA A 550 -27.87 -10.65 14.77
N PHE A 551 -28.86 -9.75 14.95
CA PHE A 551 -28.80 -8.30 14.62
C PHE A 551 -29.26 -7.44 15.80
N GLU A 552 -29.33 -8.01 17.03
CA GLU A 552 -29.78 -7.24 18.19
C GLU A 552 -28.93 -5.98 18.37
N GLY A 553 -29.61 -4.86 18.69
CA GLY A 553 -28.92 -3.59 18.93
C GLY A 553 -28.36 -2.90 17.70
N CYS A 554 -28.65 -3.36 16.48
CA CYS A 554 -28.36 -2.64 15.25
C CYS A 554 -29.21 -1.38 15.15
N SER A 555 -28.89 -0.37 15.95
CA SER A 555 -29.75 0.79 16.22
C SER A 555 -30.01 1.70 15.01
N LEU A 556 -29.20 1.63 13.94
CA LEU A 556 -29.40 2.35 12.68
C LEU A 556 -29.95 1.47 11.55
N LEU A 557 -30.20 0.18 11.79
CA LEU A 557 -30.75 -0.74 10.78
C LEU A 557 -32.19 -0.33 10.44
N ALA A 558 -32.38 0.24 9.27
CA ALA A 558 -33.66 0.77 8.83
C ALA A 558 -34.44 -0.19 7.93
N THR A 559 -33.75 -1.05 7.19
CA THR A 559 -34.36 -1.94 6.19
C THR A 559 -33.69 -3.30 6.17
N VAL A 560 -34.51 -4.34 6.22
CA VAL A 560 -34.11 -5.74 6.02
C VAL A 560 -34.86 -6.30 4.82
N THR A 561 -34.13 -6.83 3.85
CA THR A 561 -34.68 -7.46 2.63
C THR A 561 -34.09 -8.85 2.43
N PHE A 562 -34.73 -9.65 1.59
CA PHE A 562 -34.33 -11.01 1.29
C PHE A 562 -34.32 -11.22 -0.23
N GLU A 563 -33.27 -11.87 -0.73
CA GLU A 563 -33.17 -12.20 -2.15
C GLU A 563 -34.34 -13.08 -2.62
N LYS A 564 -34.70 -12.92 -3.90
CA LYS A 564 -35.76 -13.74 -4.52
C LYS A 564 -35.39 -15.21 -4.48
N GLY A 565 -36.35 -16.05 -4.06
CA GLY A 565 -36.16 -17.50 -3.93
C GLY A 565 -35.59 -17.92 -2.58
N SER A 566 -35.72 -17.06 -1.57
CA SER A 566 -35.27 -17.30 -0.18
C SER A 566 -35.68 -18.68 0.34
N GLN A 567 -34.72 -19.38 0.92
CA GLN A 567 -34.88 -20.69 1.56
C GLN A 567 -35.10 -20.58 3.09
N LEU A 568 -35.36 -19.39 3.58
CA LEU A 568 -35.48 -19.08 4.99
C LEU A 568 -36.61 -19.86 5.66
N LYS A 569 -36.32 -20.54 6.75
CA LYS A 569 -37.26 -21.38 7.55
C LYS A 569 -37.51 -20.81 8.93
N THR A 570 -36.46 -20.27 9.55
CA THR A 570 -36.51 -19.73 10.90
C THR A 570 -35.89 -18.34 10.95
N VAL A 571 -36.53 -17.43 11.65
CA VAL A 571 -36.09 -16.04 11.81
C VAL A 571 -36.00 -15.68 13.26
N ASP A 572 -34.85 -15.11 13.66
CA ASP A 572 -34.62 -14.53 14.96
C ASP A 572 -33.73 -13.29 14.86
N GLY A 573 -33.49 -12.60 15.97
CA GLY A 573 -32.35 -11.74 16.21
C GLY A 573 -32.41 -10.30 15.72
N PHE A 574 -33.58 -9.70 15.45
CA PHE A 574 -33.68 -8.28 15.08
C PHE A 574 -34.16 -7.39 16.24
N SER A 575 -34.18 -7.90 17.49
CA SER A 575 -34.62 -7.12 18.64
C SER A 575 -33.80 -5.82 18.81
N ASN A 576 -34.47 -4.77 19.33
CA ASN A 576 -33.82 -3.47 19.58
C ASN A 576 -33.20 -2.78 18.34
N CYS A 577 -33.67 -3.12 17.13
CA CYS A 577 -33.33 -2.36 15.91
C CYS A 577 -34.18 -1.07 15.84
N THR A 578 -33.85 -0.12 16.69
CA THR A 578 -34.70 1.06 16.96
C THR A 578 -34.93 2.01 15.78
N ALA A 579 -34.18 1.85 14.68
CA ALA A 579 -34.40 2.55 13.42
C ALA A 579 -35.18 1.72 12.39
N LEU A 580 -35.52 0.46 12.68
CA LEU A 580 -36.12 -0.46 11.71
C LEU A 580 -37.50 0.01 11.29
N THR A 581 -37.65 0.37 10.02
CA THR A 581 -38.89 0.85 9.43
C THR A 581 -39.54 -0.17 8.53
N THR A 582 -38.74 -1.02 7.88
CA THR A 582 -39.20 -1.94 6.85
C THR A 582 -38.51 -3.30 6.97
N VAL A 583 -39.34 -4.35 7.04
CA VAL A 583 -38.91 -5.74 6.88
C VAL A 583 -39.65 -6.30 5.67
N ASP A 584 -38.92 -6.62 4.60
CA ASP A 584 -39.51 -7.18 3.40
C ASP A 584 -39.12 -8.65 3.23
N MET A 585 -39.97 -9.53 3.78
CA MET A 585 -39.88 -11.00 3.65
C MET A 585 -40.85 -11.52 2.57
N SER A 586 -41.27 -10.71 1.61
CA SER A 586 -42.20 -11.15 0.55
C SER A 586 -41.61 -12.30 -0.29
N ALA A 587 -40.28 -12.35 -0.42
CA ALA A 587 -39.54 -13.44 -1.07
C ALA A 587 -39.49 -14.74 -0.24
N CYS A 588 -39.76 -14.67 1.06
CA CYS A 588 -39.65 -15.79 2.00
C CYS A 588 -40.97 -16.58 2.06
N THR A 589 -41.07 -17.62 1.26
CA THR A 589 -42.30 -18.44 1.18
C THR A 589 -42.28 -19.70 2.04
N GLN A 590 -41.13 -20.01 2.68
CA GLN A 590 -40.90 -21.24 3.43
C GLN A 590 -40.75 -21.04 4.94
N VAL A 591 -40.90 -19.81 5.43
CA VAL A 591 -40.77 -19.54 6.87
C VAL A 591 -41.86 -20.24 7.64
N THR A 592 -41.43 -21.03 8.61
CA THR A 592 -42.36 -21.80 9.48
C THR A 592 -42.40 -21.26 10.91
N ARG A 593 -41.33 -20.51 11.29
CA ARG A 593 -41.20 -20.04 12.67
C ARG A 593 -40.48 -18.71 12.75
N ILE A 594 -41.00 -17.83 13.62
CA ILE A 594 -40.34 -16.60 14.07
C ILE A 594 -40.15 -16.76 15.58
N GLU A 595 -38.91 -16.62 16.01
CA GLU A 595 -38.51 -17.02 17.37
C GLU A 595 -38.81 -15.98 18.45
N TYR A 596 -38.39 -16.25 19.66
CA TYR A 596 -38.62 -15.42 20.83
C TYR A 596 -38.01 -14.04 20.69
N ARG A 597 -38.83 -12.96 20.79
CA ARG A 597 -38.38 -11.57 20.66
C ARG A 597 -37.74 -11.19 19.33
N ALA A 598 -37.94 -11.92 18.26
CA ALA A 598 -37.24 -11.68 17.00
C ALA A 598 -37.30 -10.23 16.47
N PHE A 599 -38.39 -9.47 16.78
CA PHE A 599 -38.56 -8.06 16.42
C PHE A 599 -39.05 -7.23 17.65
N TYR A 600 -38.54 -7.57 18.85
CA TYR A 600 -38.88 -6.93 20.10
C TYR A 600 -38.30 -5.51 20.18
N GLU A 601 -39.14 -4.51 20.62
CA GLU A 601 -38.78 -3.09 20.76
C GLU A 601 -38.37 -2.38 19.45
N ASP A 602 -38.76 -2.90 18.29
CA ASP A 602 -38.58 -2.23 16.99
C ASP A 602 -39.60 -1.12 16.80
N SER A 603 -39.49 -0.09 17.62
CA SER A 603 -40.54 0.94 17.82
C SER A 603 -40.83 1.82 16.60
N LYS A 604 -39.95 1.80 15.57
CA LYS A 604 -40.18 2.56 14.31
C LYS A 604 -40.68 1.69 13.17
N LEU A 605 -40.95 0.39 13.39
CA LEU A 605 -41.41 -0.50 12.32
C LEU A 605 -42.74 0.03 11.74
N GLN A 606 -42.79 0.26 10.45
CA GLN A 606 -43.93 0.75 9.70
C GLN A 606 -44.52 -0.31 8.76
N LEU A 607 -43.65 -1.11 8.16
CA LEU A 607 -44.03 -2.07 7.13
C LEU A 607 -43.36 -3.41 7.37
N PHE A 608 -44.16 -4.45 7.52
CA PHE A 608 -43.72 -5.83 7.53
C PHE A 608 -44.42 -6.57 6.40
N LYS A 609 -43.64 -7.16 5.49
CA LYS A 609 -44.15 -8.00 4.40
C LYS A 609 -43.69 -9.44 4.59
N ILE A 610 -44.59 -10.38 4.33
CA ILE A 610 -44.24 -11.82 4.39
C ILE A 610 -44.88 -12.58 3.23
N GLY A 611 -44.12 -13.54 2.67
CA GLY A 611 -44.54 -14.29 1.48
C GLY A 611 -45.20 -15.64 1.80
N THR A 612 -45.28 -16.07 3.04
CA THR A 612 -45.89 -17.35 3.43
C THR A 612 -47.41 -17.28 3.41
N ARG A 613 -48.05 -18.27 2.82
CA ARG A 613 -49.52 -18.36 2.81
C ARG A 613 -50.11 -18.84 4.15
N THR A 614 -49.35 -19.63 4.89
CA THR A 614 -49.70 -20.08 6.24
C THR A 614 -48.91 -19.25 7.25
N PRO A 615 -49.57 -18.54 8.18
CA PRO A 615 -48.86 -17.76 9.17
C PRO A 615 -47.82 -18.62 9.94
N PRO A 616 -46.57 -18.22 9.96
CA PRO A 616 -45.53 -18.88 10.78
C PRO A 616 -45.91 -18.85 12.26
N SER A 617 -45.50 -19.87 13.00
CA SER A 617 -45.64 -19.84 14.47
C SER A 617 -44.72 -18.75 15.05
N CYS A 618 -45.26 -17.97 15.97
CA CYS A 618 -44.52 -16.93 16.69
C CYS A 618 -44.12 -17.42 18.08
N GLY A 619 -42.87 -17.16 18.45
CA GLY A 619 -42.41 -17.22 19.83
C GLY A 619 -43.10 -16.21 20.72
N ARG A 620 -42.72 -16.08 21.99
CA ARG A 620 -43.26 -15.06 22.88
C ARG A 620 -42.67 -13.69 22.53
N ASN A 621 -43.48 -12.65 22.62
CA ASN A 621 -43.06 -11.23 22.48
C ASN A 621 -42.37 -10.90 21.15
N VAL A 622 -42.68 -11.62 20.07
CA VAL A 622 -42.03 -11.40 18.76
C VAL A 622 -42.15 -9.94 18.30
N PHE A 623 -43.35 -9.36 18.37
CA PHE A 623 -43.63 -8.01 17.91
C PHE A 623 -43.98 -7.06 19.07
N THR A 624 -43.65 -7.39 20.31
CA THR A 624 -43.89 -6.52 21.45
C THR A 624 -43.04 -5.26 21.36
N GLY A 625 -43.62 -4.09 21.49
CA GLY A 625 -42.93 -2.80 21.41
C GLY A 625 -42.79 -2.23 20.00
N ILE A 626 -43.33 -2.88 18.96
CA ILE A 626 -43.38 -2.29 17.61
C ILE A 626 -44.36 -1.10 17.56
N ASN A 627 -44.26 -0.30 16.50
CA ASN A 627 -45.15 0.82 16.27
C ASN A 627 -46.62 0.32 16.10
N SER A 628 -47.54 0.87 16.85
CA SER A 628 -48.98 0.51 16.78
C SER A 628 -49.65 0.77 15.43
N TYR A 629 -49.02 1.57 14.55
CA TYR A 629 -49.50 1.83 13.19
C TYR A 629 -48.79 0.95 12.15
N SER A 630 -48.00 -0.03 12.56
CA SER A 630 -47.32 -0.96 11.65
C SER A 630 -48.30 -1.69 10.75
N VAL A 631 -48.00 -1.77 9.47
CA VAL A 631 -48.79 -2.49 8.46
C VAL A 631 -48.13 -3.83 8.18
N LEU A 632 -48.94 -4.89 8.28
CA LEU A 632 -48.54 -6.22 7.79
C LEU A 632 -49.10 -6.44 6.40
N LYS A 633 -48.25 -6.80 5.43
CA LYS A 633 -48.69 -7.23 4.11
C LYS A 633 -48.46 -8.72 3.93
N VAL A 634 -49.51 -9.45 3.49
CA VAL A 634 -49.54 -10.91 3.38
C VAL A 634 -50.00 -11.34 1.98
N PRO A 635 -49.76 -12.58 1.52
CA PRO A 635 -50.22 -13.06 0.23
C PRO A 635 -51.73 -12.95 0.05
N ALA A 636 -52.20 -12.73 -1.19
CA ALA A 636 -53.61 -12.61 -1.53
C ALA A 636 -54.40 -13.78 -0.98
N GLY A 637 -55.56 -13.47 -0.35
CA GLY A 637 -56.46 -14.41 0.32
C GLY A 637 -55.97 -14.94 1.66
N CYS A 638 -54.90 -14.38 2.28
CA CYS A 638 -54.36 -14.88 3.54
C CYS A 638 -54.62 -13.94 4.74
N VAL A 639 -55.26 -12.78 4.53
CA VAL A 639 -55.51 -11.76 5.56
C VAL A 639 -56.21 -12.32 6.80
N ASP A 640 -57.28 -13.10 6.64
CA ASP A 640 -58.00 -13.68 7.75
C ASP A 640 -57.20 -14.75 8.51
N ALA A 641 -56.37 -15.51 7.83
CA ALA A 641 -55.47 -16.46 8.45
C ALA A 641 -54.51 -15.74 9.43
N TYR A 642 -53.90 -14.65 8.99
CA TYR A 642 -52.98 -13.85 9.81
C TYR A 642 -53.66 -13.12 10.96
N LYS A 643 -54.87 -12.57 10.74
CA LYS A 643 -55.67 -11.93 11.83
C LYS A 643 -55.97 -12.88 12.97
N ASN A 644 -56.14 -14.16 12.67
CA ASN A 644 -56.49 -15.18 13.67
C ASN A 644 -55.26 -15.90 14.27
N ALA A 645 -54.07 -15.70 13.72
CA ALA A 645 -52.85 -16.38 14.16
C ALA A 645 -52.26 -15.69 15.43
N THR A 646 -51.82 -16.49 16.38
CA THR A 646 -51.15 -16.01 17.61
C THR A 646 -49.85 -15.28 17.26
N GLY A 647 -49.61 -14.10 17.86
CA GLY A 647 -48.46 -13.24 17.61
C GLY A 647 -48.71 -12.24 16.48
N TRP A 648 -49.43 -12.57 15.41
CA TRP A 648 -49.64 -11.71 14.25
C TRP A 648 -50.73 -10.65 14.49
N LYS A 649 -51.59 -10.86 15.45
CA LYS A 649 -52.64 -9.88 15.86
C LYS A 649 -52.11 -8.61 16.55
N GLU A 650 -50.81 -8.54 16.81
CA GLU A 650 -50.12 -7.31 17.22
C GLU A 650 -50.18 -6.23 16.11
N PHE A 651 -50.33 -6.64 14.85
CA PHE A 651 -50.55 -5.73 13.72
C PHE A 651 -52.04 -5.35 13.64
N THR A 652 -52.33 -4.07 13.84
CA THR A 652 -53.71 -3.56 13.75
C THR A 652 -54.18 -3.41 12.30
N THR A 653 -53.26 -3.27 11.36
CA THR A 653 -53.53 -3.18 9.91
C THR A 653 -52.88 -4.33 9.18
N ILE A 654 -53.71 -5.20 8.60
CA ILE A 654 -53.26 -6.34 7.76
C ILE A 654 -53.89 -6.22 6.39
N SER A 655 -53.10 -6.18 5.34
CA SER A 655 -53.56 -6.09 3.95
C SER A 655 -52.79 -7.06 3.04
N GLU A 656 -53.24 -7.20 1.80
CA GLU A 656 -52.53 -8.05 0.81
C GLU A 656 -51.30 -7.37 0.29
N LEU A 657 -50.32 -8.19 -0.11
CA LEU A 657 -49.17 -7.75 -0.89
C LEU A 657 -49.65 -7.12 -2.21
N ASP A 658 -49.02 -6.05 -2.63
CA ASP A 658 -49.26 -5.48 -3.96
C ASP A 658 -48.76 -6.49 -4.99
N GLU A 659 -49.48 -6.71 -6.15
CA GLU A 659 -49.11 -7.62 -7.22
C GLU A 659 -47.77 -7.28 -7.89
#